data_0b74d89ebb1508be714715a1366c8c25
#
_entry.id   0b74d89ebb1508be714715a1366c8c25
#
_cell.length_a   1.000
_cell.length_b   1.000
_cell.length_c   1.000
_cell.angle_alpha   90.00
_cell.angle_beta   90.00
_cell.angle_gamma   90.00
#
_symmetry.space_group_name_H-M   'P 1'
#
loop_
_entity.id
_entity.type
_entity.pdbx_description
1 polymer ?
#
loop_
_entity_poly.entity_id
_entity_poly.type
_entity_poly.pdbx_seq_one_letter_code
_entity_poly.pdbx_strand_id
1 'polypeptide(L)'
;MHVKQQPIRFAAVLAASILWLVAAIPVAAVDTLTPTPFAATLAAGASTTVNKTLSLDGLPARADIIVAIDTTGSMGTPIAQAQADATNLCNTVKASIPGARFAAVDFEDYPTMPSGTAGDTPYLLLTPGFISDCTAFSTAIGTMTADGGGDDPEAYNRAFFEAYSDAAYALPPAAGGRDPLASQFLVVLGDATPHSATGFAPCVNAPPDDFGRDGVAGGGDDLTTAATIGGLVTNNITLLMIRYTTGGVSVLLPCYQAMAAATGGTAVDGSGAGTIGPFIVANAKLVPYTADLKVSAACPITFSFNPAFPTGSLTGPQVIPFVETITAPTAVGNYTCTITAETTPGGPTAAVETVNVTVVPAAPATLDLLPQTATNVVDAQHCVTATVKDAFGNVTPGITVDFSVAPPTFRTPPSGTAVTDASGQATFCYSSALPGGDVISAFADTNGNTTQEADEPGDTATKTWVLGSSTEGCKVTYGGRITAANGDKATFGGNAKAAGPKGQEEFQDHGPAMDMNVHSIDVQAVLCSADGLSASIFGTATIDGTGSVDYRIDVTDQGEPGSSDTYQIRLSNGYDSGLQTLVGGNVQIHKVKTAHAAPAAAAKTKTVHAAPAGAKAKVAAAAAAKPKHTATAPVPAVTPADDAKSHRNQKPDRTPKAH
;
A
#
# COMPACT_ATOMS: atom_id res chain seq x y z
N MET A 1 -55.51 -65.66 -34.94
CA MET A 1 -56.08 -64.33 -34.79
C MET A 1 -55.08 -63.37 -35.38
N HIS A 2 -55.36 -62.84 -36.60
CA HIS A 2 -54.55 -61.91 -37.31
C HIS A 2 -54.95 -60.50 -36.90
N VAL A 3 -54.01 -59.70 -36.40
CA VAL A 3 -54.21 -58.27 -36.21
C VAL A 3 -53.46 -57.54 -37.30
N LYS A 4 -54.18 -56.84 -38.17
CA LYS A 4 -53.69 -56.00 -39.24
C LYS A 4 -53.03 -54.74 -38.67
N GLN A 5 -51.76 -54.51 -39.00
CA GLN A 5 -51.11 -53.21 -38.84
C GLN A 5 -51.48 -52.28 -40.03
N GLN A 6 -51.99 -51.09 -39.71
CA GLN A 6 -52.14 -49.99 -40.65
C GLN A 6 -50.91 -49.06 -40.59
N PRO A 7 -50.44 -48.53 -41.72
CA PRO A 7 -49.31 -47.61 -41.71
C PRO A 7 -49.76 -46.16 -41.39
N ILE A 8 -49.12 -45.57 -40.41
CA ILE A 8 -49.26 -44.14 -40.05
C ILE A 8 -48.44 -43.33 -41.07
N ARG A 9 -49.11 -42.48 -41.82
CA ARG A 9 -48.50 -41.48 -42.72
C ARG A 9 -47.96 -40.32 -41.86
N PHE A 10 -46.66 -40.13 -41.80
CA PHE A 10 -46.03 -38.92 -41.27
C PHE A 10 -46.15 -37.79 -42.31
N ALA A 11 -46.92 -36.76 -41.98
CA ALA A 11 -46.89 -35.50 -42.70
C ALA A 11 -45.64 -34.73 -42.23
N ALA A 12 -44.71 -34.49 -43.14
CA ALA A 12 -43.55 -33.63 -42.90
C ALA A 12 -44.02 -32.18 -42.87
N VAL A 13 -44.07 -31.60 -41.65
CA VAL A 13 -44.19 -30.13 -41.49
C VAL A 13 -42.81 -29.52 -41.66
N LEU A 14 -42.58 -28.81 -42.75
CA LEU A 14 -41.38 -28.01 -43.00
C LEU A 14 -41.45 -26.79 -42.09
N ALA A 15 -40.80 -26.84 -40.91
CA ALA A 15 -40.59 -25.68 -40.08
C ALA A 15 -39.42 -24.86 -40.65
N ALA A 16 -39.74 -23.75 -41.33
CA ALA A 16 -38.76 -22.77 -41.73
C ALA A 16 -38.20 -22.08 -40.47
N SER A 17 -37.02 -22.52 -40.03
CA SER A 17 -36.26 -21.87 -38.95
C SER A 17 -35.72 -20.54 -39.51
N ILE A 18 -36.38 -19.42 -39.20
CA ILE A 18 -35.82 -18.10 -39.36
C ILE A 18 -34.70 -17.96 -38.35
N LEU A 19 -33.46 -18.15 -38.80
CA LEU A 19 -32.26 -17.88 -38.02
C LEU A 19 -32.13 -16.35 -37.88
N TRP A 20 -32.59 -15.84 -36.74
CA TRP A 20 -32.24 -14.48 -36.35
C TRP A 20 -30.73 -14.46 -36.07
N LEU A 21 -29.97 -13.93 -37.05
CA LEU A 21 -28.60 -13.55 -36.82
C LEU A 21 -28.64 -12.32 -35.89
N VAL A 22 -28.67 -12.57 -34.58
CA VAL A 22 -28.39 -11.54 -33.61
C VAL A 22 -26.91 -11.20 -33.83
N ALA A 23 -26.66 -10.12 -34.58
CA ALA A 23 -25.35 -9.52 -34.60
C ALA A 23 -25.03 -9.24 -33.12
N ALA A 24 -24.11 -10.01 -32.56
CA ALA A 24 -23.53 -9.70 -31.26
C ALA A 24 -22.94 -8.29 -31.41
N ILE A 25 -23.60 -7.30 -30.82
CA ILE A 25 -22.98 -6.01 -30.57
C ILE A 25 -21.70 -6.36 -29.81
N PRO A 26 -20.49 -6.05 -30.29
CA PRO A 26 -19.30 -6.28 -29.53
C PRO A 26 -19.46 -5.47 -28.23
N VAL A 27 -19.66 -6.15 -27.11
CA VAL A 27 -19.47 -5.53 -25.82
C VAL A 27 -18.05 -5.03 -25.89
N ALA A 28 -17.86 -3.72 -25.83
CA ALA A 28 -16.52 -3.15 -25.71
C ALA A 28 -15.81 -3.93 -24.60
N ALA A 29 -14.70 -4.58 -24.92
CA ALA A 29 -13.93 -5.28 -23.91
C ALA A 29 -13.53 -4.21 -22.90
N VAL A 30 -13.68 -4.49 -21.62
CA VAL A 30 -13.34 -3.54 -20.56
C VAL A 30 -11.89 -3.82 -20.17
N ASP A 31 -11.07 -2.79 -20.06
CA ASP A 31 -9.72 -2.93 -19.54
C ASP A 31 -9.74 -3.67 -18.21
N THR A 32 -8.90 -4.69 -18.08
CA THR A 32 -8.91 -5.57 -16.91
C THR A 32 -7.50 -5.83 -16.39
N LEU A 33 -7.41 -5.97 -15.06
CA LEU A 33 -6.22 -6.45 -14.37
C LEU A 33 -6.60 -7.72 -13.61
N THR A 34 -5.93 -8.85 -13.92
CA THR A 34 -6.29 -10.17 -13.35
C THR A 34 -5.05 -10.94 -12.89
N PRO A 35 -5.19 -11.77 -11.83
CA PRO A 35 -6.32 -11.90 -10.90
C PRO A 35 -6.48 -10.69 -9.96
N THR A 36 -7.71 -10.39 -9.57
CA THR A 36 -8.06 -9.35 -8.59
C THR A 36 -9.32 -9.78 -7.82
N PRO A 37 -9.51 -9.44 -6.51
CA PRO A 37 -8.55 -8.76 -5.65
C PRO A 37 -7.39 -9.67 -5.21
N PHE A 38 -6.30 -9.07 -4.67
CA PHE A 38 -5.25 -9.81 -3.99
C PHE A 38 -5.40 -9.67 -2.48
N ALA A 39 -5.20 -10.79 -1.74
CA ALA A 39 -5.17 -10.78 -0.28
C ALA A 39 -4.12 -11.76 0.24
N ALA A 40 -3.32 -11.33 1.22
CA ALA A 40 -2.29 -12.16 1.85
C ALA A 40 -2.04 -11.75 3.30
N THR A 41 -1.53 -12.71 4.09
CA THR A 41 -0.91 -12.45 5.40
C THR A 41 0.59 -12.59 5.24
N LEU A 42 1.34 -11.54 5.55
CA LEU A 42 2.79 -11.49 5.41
C LEU A 42 3.43 -11.09 6.75
N ALA A 43 4.62 -11.61 7.02
CA ALA A 43 5.44 -11.09 8.10
C ALA A 43 5.89 -9.64 7.79
N ALA A 44 6.16 -8.86 8.81
CA ALA A 44 6.71 -7.50 8.69
C ALA A 44 7.94 -7.50 7.78
N GLY A 45 7.96 -6.65 6.74
CA GLY A 45 9.02 -6.54 5.75
C GLY A 45 9.14 -7.69 4.75
N ALA A 46 8.30 -8.72 4.82
CA ALA A 46 8.34 -9.85 3.89
C ALA A 46 7.72 -9.50 2.53
N SER A 47 8.14 -10.20 1.49
CA SER A 47 7.65 -10.03 0.13
C SER A 47 7.01 -11.30 -0.40
N THR A 48 6.06 -11.13 -1.31
CA THR A 48 5.45 -12.20 -2.10
C THR A 48 5.30 -11.77 -3.55
N THR A 49 5.15 -12.73 -4.45
CA THR A 49 4.98 -12.47 -5.88
C THR A 49 3.69 -13.09 -6.39
N VAL A 50 3.07 -12.43 -7.37
CA VAL A 50 1.88 -12.92 -8.07
C VAL A 50 2.00 -12.67 -9.58
N ASN A 51 1.63 -13.66 -10.39
CA ASN A 51 1.53 -13.49 -11.84
C ASN A 51 0.23 -12.77 -12.17
N LYS A 52 0.33 -11.71 -12.95
CA LYS A 52 -0.76 -10.82 -13.35
C LYS A 52 -0.84 -10.70 -14.87
N THR A 53 -2.00 -10.29 -15.32
CA THR A 53 -2.23 -9.94 -16.72
C THR A 53 -3.02 -8.64 -16.79
N LEU A 54 -2.47 -7.65 -17.47
CA LEU A 54 -3.17 -6.42 -17.84
C LEU A 54 -3.67 -6.58 -19.27
N SER A 55 -4.99 -6.53 -19.45
CA SER A 55 -5.64 -6.51 -20.77
C SER A 55 -6.19 -5.12 -21.03
N LEU A 56 -5.83 -4.53 -22.16
CA LEU A 56 -6.20 -3.19 -22.58
C LEU A 56 -6.84 -3.25 -23.97
N ASP A 57 -7.92 -2.53 -24.18
CA ASP A 57 -8.58 -2.39 -25.49
C ASP A 57 -7.79 -1.48 -26.42
N GLY A 58 -6.88 -0.69 -25.88
CA GLY A 58 -6.15 0.33 -26.61
C GLY A 58 -6.97 1.58 -26.87
N LEU A 59 -6.33 2.55 -27.52
CA LEU A 59 -7.01 3.79 -27.88
C LEU A 59 -7.60 3.72 -29.28
N PRO A 60 -8.85 4.17 -29.47
CA PRO A 60 -9.49 4.16 -30.78
C PRO A 60 -8.77 5.10 -31.75
N ALA A 61 -8.90 4.79 -33.04
CA ALA A 61 -8.44 5.69 -34.08
C ALA A 61 -9.12 7.07 -33.97
N ARG A 62 -8.39 8.12 -34.37
CA ARG A 62 -8.89 9.50 -34.49
C ARG A 62 -8.66 9.98 -35.90
N ALA A 63 -9.57 10.80 -36.41
CA ALA A 63 -9.44 11.40 -37.74
C ALA A 63 -9.94 12.85 -37.73
N ASP A 64 -9.17 13.75 -38.32
CA ASP A 64 -9.56 15.10 -38.66
C ASP A 64 -9.75 15.16 -40.18
N ILE A 65 -10.93 15.53 -40.64
CA ILE A 65 -11.35 15.46 -42.05
C ILE A 65 -11.82 16.84 -42.47
N ILE A 66 -11.10 17.46 -43.39
CA ILE A 66 -11.57 18.66 -44.12
C ILE A 66 -12.36 18.18 -45.29
N VAL A 67 -13.57 18.68 -45.47
CA VAL A 67 -14.40 18.44 -46.65
C VAL A 67 -14.56 19.76 -47.39
N ALA A 68 -13.93 19.87 -48.55
CA ALA A 68 -13.97 21.04 -49.41
C ALA A 68 -14.88 20.73 -50.61
N ILE A 69 -15.87 21.55 -50.82
CA ILE A 69 -16.79 21.43 -51.95
C ILE A 69 -16.60 22.62 -52.88
N ASP A 70 -16.38 22.29 -54.15
CA ASP A 70 -16.45 23.22 -55.27
C ASP A 70 -17.91 23.71 -55.44
N THR A 71 -18.08 25.02 -55.40
CA THR A 71 -19.41 25.64 -55.53
C THR A 71 -19.53 26.55 -56.73
N THR A 72 -18.63 26.41 -57.68
CA THR A 72 -18.73 27.12 -58.98
C THR A 72 -19.99 26.72 -59.77
N GLY A 73 -20.38 27.53 -60.78
CA GLY A 73 -21.61 27.37 -61.47
C GLY A 73 -21.78 26.04 -62.19
N SER A 74 -20.68 25.36 -62.56
CA SER A 74 -20.68 24.00 -63.14
C SER A 74 -21.26 22.95 -62.19
N MET A 75 -21.09 23.16 -60.91
CA MET A 75 -21.63 22.31 -59.84
C MET A 75 -23.15 22.49 -59.61
N GLY A 76 -23.85 23.36 -60.36
CA GLY A 76 -25.26 23.64 -60.18
C GLY A 76 -26.18 22.43 -60.17
N THR A 77 -25.89 21.41 -61.01
CA THR A 77 -26.62 20.14 -60.94
C THR A 77 -26.12 19.17 -59.90
N PRO A 78 -24.79 18.94 -59.72
CA PRO A 78 -24.27 17.97 -58.76
C PRO A 78 -24.21 18.46 -57.33
N ILE A 79 -24.36 19.75 -57.03
CA ILE A 79 -24.18 20.31 -55.67
C ILE A 79 -25.00 19.59 -54.59
N ALA A 80 -26.26 19.29 -54.86
CA ALA A 80 -27.12 18.59 -53.90
C ALA A 80 -26.63 17.16 -53.63
N GLN A 81 -26.05 16.49 -54.64
CA GLN A 81 -25.46 15.18 -54.45
C GLN A 81 -24.15 15.28 -53.65
N ALA A 82 -23.30 16.25 -53.96
CA ALA A 82 -22.05 16.49 -53.21
C ALA A 82 -22.33 16.78 -51.74
N GLN A 83 -23.33 17.60 -51.41
CA GLN A 83 -23.78 17.86 -50.04
C GLN A 83 -24.29 16.58 -49.35
N ALA A 84 -25.07 15.75 -50.05
CA ALA A 84 -25.57 14.48 -49.51
C ALA A 84 -24.42 13.48 -49.25
N ASP A 85 -23.45 13.40 -50.16
CA ASP A 85 -22.29 12.52 -50.05
C ASP A 85 -21.37 12.97 -48.89
N ALA A 86 -21.16 14.26 -48.71
CA ALA A 86 -20.41 14.82 -47.58
C ALA A 86 -21.10 14.53 -46.24
N THR A 87 -22.43 14.65 -46.19
CA THR A 87 -23.22 14.29 -45.00
C THR A 87 -23.13 12.80 -44.68
N ASN A 88 -23.26 11.94 -45.69
CA ASN A 88 -23.12 10.49 -45.55
C ASN A 88 -21.72 10.09 -45.11
N LEU A 89 -20.67 10.78 -45.60
CA LEU A 89 -19.30 10.60 -45.19
C LEU A 89 -19.14 10.84 -43.71
N CYS A 90 -19.66 11.98 -43.18
CA CYS A 90 -19.61 12.25 -41.75
C CYS A 90 -20.22 11.12 -40.92
N ASN A 91 -21.45 10.71 -41.27
CA ASN A 91 -22.16 9.66 -40.54
C ASN A 91 -21.44 8.30 -40.60
N THR A 92 -20.94 7.94 -41.79
CA THR A 92 -20.23 6.65 -41.98
C THR A 92 -18.94 6.59 -41.18
N VAL A 93 -18.13 7.64 -41.23
CA VAL A 93 -16.85 7.68 -40.49
C VAL A 93 -17.11 7.75 -38.98
N LYS A 94 -18.04 8.56 -38.51
CA LYS A 94 -18.41 8.65 -37.11
C LYS A 94 -18.92 7.35 -36.52
N ALA A 95 -19.61 6.54 -37.29
CA ALA A 95 -20.07 5.21 -36.87
C ALA A 95 -18.90 4.27 -36.51
N SER A 96 -17.76 4.41 -37.20
CA SER A 96 -16.57 3.56 -37.01
C SER A 96 -15.47 4.23 -36.20
N ILE A 97 -15.36 5.56 -36.28
CA ILE A 97 -14.37 6.39 -35.57
C ILE A 97 -15.15 7.48 -34.79
N PRO A 98 -15.68 7.16 -33.60
CA PRO A 98 -16.48 8.14 -32.82
C PRO A 98 -15.74 9.44 -32.52
N GLY A 99 -14.39 9.40 -32.44
CA GLY A 99 -13.53 10.56 -32.26
C GLY A 99 -13.24 11.38 -33.52
N ALA A 100 -13.77 11.02 -34.68
CA ALA A 100 -13.57 11.79 -35.90
C ALA A 100 -14.21 13.18 -35.84
N ARG A 101 -13.52 14.18 -36.43
CA ARG A 101 -13.96 15.57 -36.48
C ARG A 101 -13.89 16.05 -37.91
N PHE A 102 -14.77 17.01 -38.27
CA PHE A 102 -14.95 17.49 -39.64
C PHE A 102 -14.85 19.01 -39.68
N ALA A 103 -14.28 19.53 -40.76
CA ALA A 103 -14.32 20.93 -41.15
C ALA A 103 -14.96 21.07 -42.51
N ALA A 104 -15.87 22.02 -42.69
CA ALA A 104 -16.56 22.30 -43.97
C ALA A 104 -15.89 23.50 -44.62
N VAL A 105 -15.50 23.34 -45.87
CA VAL A 105 -14.88 24.37 -46.70
C VAL A 105 -15.70 24.51 -47.98
N ASP A 106 -16.00 25.75 -48.29
CA ASP A 106 -16.59 26.22 -49.55
C ASP A 106 -15.46 26.84 -50.38
N PHE A 107 -15.39 26.51 -51.66
CA PHE A 107 -14.45 27.16 -52.54
C PHE A 107 -15.02 27.31 -53.97
N GLU A 108 -14.78 28.46 -54.54
CA GLU A 108 -15.16 28.83 -55.89
C GLU A 108 -13.88 29.09 -56.70
N ASP A 109 -13.89 30.16 -57.51
CA ASP A 109 -12.71 30.65 -58.22
C ASP A 109 -12.27 32.02 -57.67
N TYR A 110 -11.24 32.60 -58.28
CA TYR A 110 -10.76 33.93 -57.94
C TYR A 110 -11.69 35.02 -58.49
N PRO A 111 -12.00 36.09 -57.74
CA PRO A 111 -12.96 37.11 -58.14
C PRO A 111 -12.44 38.07 -59.23
N THR A 112 -11.61 37.56 -60.15
CA THR A 112 -10.95 38.32 -61.19
C THR A 112 -11.10 37.64 -62.57
N MET A 113 -11.51 38.39 -63.61
CA MET A 113 -11.60 37.86 -64.94
C MET A 113 -10.22 37.54 -65.52
N PRO A 114 -10.05 36.46 -66.31
CA PRO A 114 -11.09 35.60 -66.80
C PRO A 114 -11.50 34.45 -65.84
N SER A 115 -10.79 34.21 -64.78
CA SER A 115 -10.90 33.00 -63.92
C SER A 115 -12.23 32.95 -63.17
N GLY A 116 -12.70 34.05 -62.65
CA GLY A 116 -13.95 34.08 -61.93
C GLY A 116 -14.75 35.35 -62.13
N THR A 117 -15.80 35.50 -61.35
CA THR A 117 -16.70 36.66 -61.34
C THR A 117 -16.56 37.44 -60.02
N ALA A 118 -16.93 38.73 -60.07
CA ALA A 118 -16.86 39.58 -58.90
C ALA A 118 -17.84 39.06 -57.83
N GLY A 119 -17.29 38.50 -56.72
CA GLY A 119 -18.05 37.88 -55.64
C GLY A 119 -17.58 36.48 -55.30
N ASP A 120 -16.88 35.83 -56.22
CA ASP A 120 -16.33 34.51 -56.02
C ASP A 120 -15.34 34.49 -54.84
N THR A 121 -15.36 33.42 -54.09
CA THR A 121 -14.52 33.22 -52.87
C THR A 121 -13.67 31.97 -53.07
N PRO A 122 -12.34 32.11 -53.33
CA PRO A 122 -11.48 30.97 -53.58
C PRO A 122 -11.28 30.01 -52.40
N TYR A 123 -11.68 30.42 -51.19
CA TYR A 123 -11.66 29.61 -49.98
C TYR A 123 -12.49 30.28 -48.88
N LEU A 124 -13.43 29.52 -48.29
CA LEU A 124 -14.23 29.95 -47.15
C LEU A 124 -14.41 28.79 -46.16
N LEU A 125 -13.85 28.91 -44.98
CA LEU A 125 -14.09 27.93 -43.90
C LEU A 125 -15.45 28.21 -43.23
N LEU A 126 -16.42 27.31 -43.38
CA LEU A 126 -17.79 27.45 -42.87
C LEU A 126 -17.98 26.98 -41.42
N THR A 127 -17.05 26.18 -40.91
CA THR A 127 -17.05 25.74 -39.51
C THR A 127 -15.96 26.45 -38.73
N PRO A 128 -16.08 26.56 -37.36
CA PRO A 128 -15.01 27.17 -36.53
C PRO A 128 -13.77 26.22 -36.39
N GLY A 129 -13.28 25.67 -37.50
CA GLY A 129 -12.29 24.58 -37.51
C GLY A 129 -12.95 23.21 -37.44
N PHE A 130 -12.31 22.23 -36.84
CA PHE A 130 -12.84 20.86 -36.71
C PHE A 130 -13.92 20.75 -35.65
N ILE A 131 -15.08 20.24 -36.02
CA ILE A 131 -16.24 19.95 -35.16
C ILE A 131 -16.56 18.46 -35.15
N SER A 132 -17.16 17.93 -34.11
CA SER A 132 -17.52 16.51 -33.96
C SER A 132 -19.00 16.22 -34.23
N ASP A 133 -19.82 17.24 -34.42
CA ASP A 133 -21.26 17.12 -34.66
C ASP A 133 -21.58 17.10 -36.15
N CYS A 134 -22.01 15.93 -36.66
CA CYS A 134 -22.43 15.77 -38.07
C CYS A 134 -23.66 16.59 -38.42
N THR A 135 -24.54 16.95 -37.48
CA THR A 135 -25.70 17.79 -37.76
C THR A 135 -25.24 19.23 -38.02
N ALA A 136 -24.36 19.75 -37.19
CA ALA A 136 -23.77 21.08 -37.37
C ALA A 136 -22.93 21.13 -38.67
N PHE A 137 -22.15 20.06 -38.94
CA PHE A 137 -21.39 19.93 -40.17
C PHE A 137 -22.31 19.91 -41.41
N SER A 138 -23.38 19.10 -41.41
CA SER A 138 -24.35 19.02 -42.53
C SER A 138 -25.11 20.34 -42.73
N THR A 139 -25.37 21.07 -41.65
CA THR A 139 -25.98 22.41 -41.73
C THR A 139 -25.04 23.39 -42.42
N ALA A 140 -23.74 23.37 -42.09
CA ALA A 140 -22.75 24.21 -42.77
C ALA A 140 -22.64 23.85 -44.26
N ILE A 141 -22.52 22.58 -44.62
CA ILE A 141 -22.50 22.10 -46.00
C ILE A 141 -23.80 22.49 -46.72
N GLY A 142 -24.97 22.41 -46.10
CA GLY A 142 -26.26 22.72 -46.68
C GLY A 142 -26.47 24.20 -46.99
N THR A 143 -25.59 25.10 -46.58
CA THR A 143 -25.64 26.52 -46.92
C THR A 143 -24.97 26.82 -48.27
N MET A 144 -24.19 25.90 -48.81
CA MET A 144 -23.48 26.05 -50.07
C MET A 144 -24.44 26.10 -51.25
N THR A 145 -24.25 27.03 -52.14
CA THR A 145 -25.02 27.19 -53.42
C THR A 145 -24.02 27.29 -54.55
N ALA A 146 -24.37 26.67 -55.68
CA ALA A 146 -23.49 26.75 -56.83
C ALA A 146 -23.77 28.03 -57.63
N ASP A 147 -22.79 28.93 -57.62
CA ASP A 147 -22.77 30.13 -58.48
C ASP A 147 -21.30 30.51 -58.77
N GLY A 148 -21.06 31.61 -59.44
CA GLY A 148 -19.69 32.03 -59.76
C GLY A 148 -18.95 31.15 -60.75
N GLY A 149 -17.63 31.27 -60.74
CA GLY A 149 -16.73 30.70 -61.72
C GLY A 149 -16.76 31.44 -63.07
N GLY A 150 -15.69 31.43 -63.81
CA GLY A 150 -15.63 32.10 -65.13
C GLY A 150 -15.07 31.25 -66.24
N ASP A 151 -14.23 30.32 -65.88
CA ASP A 151 -13.61 29.36 -66.80
C ASP A 151 -13.49 27.97 -66.13
N ASP A 152 -12.76 27.04 -66.69
CA ASP A 152 -12.27 25.77 -66.11
C ASP A 152 -10.78 25.81 -66.41
N PRO A 153 -9.99 26.10 -65.39
CA PRO A 153 -9.87 25.53 -64.07
C PRO A 153 -10.48 26.39 -62.92
N GLU A 154 -10.49 25.81 -61.68
CA GLU A 154 -10.99 26.43 -60.46
C GLU A 154 -9.94 26.46 -59.31
N ALA A 155 -10.21 27.16 -58.20
CA ALA A 155 -9.22 27.43 -57.13
C ALA A 155 -8.93 26.24 -56.21
N TYR A 156 -8.81 25.01 -56.70
CA TYR A 156 -8.44 23.82 -55.94
C TYR A 156 -7.14 23.95 -55.17
N ASN A 157 -6.12 24.58 -55.79
CA ASN A 157 -4.81 24.78 -55.15
C ASN A 157 -4.94 25.61 -53.90
N ARG A 158 -5.89 26.55 -53.87
CA ARG A 158 -6.19 27.35 -52.67
C ARG A 158 -6.76 26.47 -51.56
N ALA A 159 -7.71 25.60 -51.86
CA ALA A 159 -8.25 24.66 -50.89
C ALA A 159 -7.19 23.67 -50.40
N PHE A 160 -6.29 23.19 -51.28
CA PHE A 160 -5.17 22.33 -50.87
C PHE A 160 -4.18 23.07 -49.95
N PHE A 161 -3.83 24.32 -50.27
CA PHE A 161 -2.92 25.14 -49.49
C PHE A 161 -3.48 25.46 -48.10
N GLU A 162 -4.71 25.91 -48.01
CA GLU A 162 -5.32 26.30 -46.74
C GLU A 162 -5.58 25.08 -45.85
N ALA A 163 -5.69 23.89 -46.42
CA ALA A 163 -5.81 22.66 -45.63
C ALA A 163 -4.66 22.48 -44.65
N TYR A 164 -3.45 23.04 -44.87
CA TYR A 164 -2.34 23.00 -43.94
C TYR A 164 -1.87 24.39 -43.43
N SER A 165 -2.40 25.49 -43.94
CA SER A 165 -1.94 26.85 -43.63
C SER A 165 -3.00 27.76 -43.01
N ASP A 166 -4.28 27.37 -42.96
CA ASP A 166 -5.31 28.15 -42.27
C ASP A 166 -5.07 28.20 -40.78
N ALA A 167 -5.13 29.42 -40.21
CA ALA A 167 -4.88 29.70 -38.80
C ALA A 167 -5.87 28.97 -37.86
N ALA A 168 -7.10 28.67 -38.31
CA ALA A 168 -8.07 27.92 -37.51
C ALA A 168 -7.57 26.50 -37.14
N TYR A 169 -6.80 25.88 -38.06
CA TYR A 169 -6.25 24.55 -37.82
C TYR A 169 -5.00 24.54 -36.92
N ALA A 170 -4.39 25.69 -36.71
CA ALA A 170 -3.27 25.84 -35.79
C ALA A 170 -3.69 26.06 -34.33
N LEU A 171 -4.99 26.24 -34.06
CA LEU A 171 -5.53 26.39 -32.71
C LEU A 171 -5.39 25.07 -31.93
N PRO A 172 -5.49 25.10 -30.57
CA PRO A 172 -5.61 23.86 -29.79
C PRO A 172 -6.81 23.00 -30.23
N PRO A 173 -6.73 21.67 -30.15
CA PRO A 173 -7.81 20.78 -30.57
C PRO A 173 -9.17 21.08 -29.96
N ALA A 174 -9.20 21.53 -28.70
CA ALA A 174 -10.43 21.95 -28.01
C ALA A 174 -11.07 23.22 -28.58
N ALA A 175 -10.30 24.03 -29.32
CA ALA A 175 -10.76 25.26 -30.00
C ALA A 175 -10.99 25.02 -31.50
N GLY A 176 -11.05 23.77 -31.98
CA GLY A 176 -11.24 23.42 -33.38
C GLY A 176 -9.96 23.25 -34.18
N GLY A 177 -8.79 23.37 -33.60
CA GLY A 177 -7.53 23.08 -34.26
C GLY A 177 -7.27 21.59 -34.46
N ARG A 178 -6.17 21.23 -35.16
CA ARG A 178 -5.81 19.83 -35.44
C ARG A 178 -5.51 19.06 -34.16
N ASP A 179 -5.99 17.81 -34.12
CA ASP A 179 -5.53 16.86 -33.11
C ASP A 179 -4.24 16.19 -33.64
N PRO A 180 -3.09 16.34 -32.95
CA PRO A 180 -1.82 15.74 -33.36
C PRO A 180 -1.84 14.20 -33.34
N LEU A 181 -2.83 13.62 -32.67
CA LEU A 181 -3.03 12.17 -32.59
C LEU A 181 -4.02 11.65 -33.65
N ALA A 182 -4.67 12.53 -34.42
CA ALA A 182 -5.61 12.15 -35.47
C ALA A 182 -4.90 11.97 -36.81
N SER A 183 -5.35 11.00 -37.59
CA SER A 183 -5.04 10.92 -39.01
C SER A 183 -5.68 12.08 -39.74
N GLN A 184 -4.98 12.72 -40.66
CA GLN A 184 -5.41 13.93 -41.33
C GLN A 184 -5.86 13.62 -42.76
N PHE A 185 -7.09 14.02 -43.14
CA PHE A 185 -7.64 13.83 -44.45
C PHE A 185 -8.19 15.15 -45.01
N LEU A 186 -8.00 15.34 -46.32
CA LEU A 186 -8.68 16.36 -47.10
C LEU A 186 -9.54 15.63 -48.15
N VAL A 187 -10.84 15.84 -48.15
CA VAL A 187 -11.81 15.30 -49.12
C VAL A 187 -12.29 16.45 -49.96
N VAL A 188 -12.03 16.41 -51.26
CA VAL A 188 -12.43 17.45 -52.20
C VAL A 188 -13.50 16.90 -53.16
N LEU A 189 -14.58 17.63 -53.26
CA LEU A 189 -15.72 17.30 -54.13
C LEU A 189 -15.83 18.40 -55.20
N GLY A 190 -15.73 18.03 -56.49
CA GLY A 190 -15.78 19.04 -57.55
C GLY A 190 -15.79 18.41 -58.95
N ASP A 191 -15.84 19.25 -60.00
CA ASP A 191 -15.98 18.84 -61.39
C ASP A 191 -15.01 19.51 -62.36
N ALA A 192 -14.03 20.30 -61.84
CA ALA A 192 -13.06 21.05 -62.64
C ALA A 192 -11.61 20.65 -62.36
N THR A 193 -10.66 21.17 -63.11
CA THR A 193 -9.22 21.00 -62.87
C THR A 193 -8.69 22.15 -62.00
N PRO A 194 -7.60 21.94 -61.20
CA PRO A 194 -6.90 23.04 -60.55
C PRO A 194 -6.28 24.00 -61.57
N HIS A 195 -6.22 25.30 -61.23
CA HIS A 195 -5.29 26.21 -61.88
C HIS A 195 -3.85 25.68 -61.76
N SER A 196 -3.00 25.97 -62.76
CA SER A 196 -1.56 25.61 -62.72
C SER A 196 -1.33 24.10 -62.41
N ALA A 197 -2.11 23.20 -63.03
CA ALA A 197 -2.04 21.75 -62.80
C ALA A 197 -0.79 21.07 -63.38
N THR A 198 0.27 21.82 -63.64
CA THR A 198 1.55 21.32 -64.13
C THR A 198 2.18 20.30 -63.18
N GLY A 199 2.72 19.21 -63.72
CA GLY A 199 3.42 18.17 -62.97
C GLY A 199 2.55 16.95 -62.64
N PHE A 200 1.25 16.96 -62.87
CA PHE A 200 0.34 15.85 -62.63
C PHE A 200 -0.33 15.37 -63.94
N ALA A 201 0.45 14.71 -64.79
CA ALA A 201 -0.15 14.06 -65.94
C ALA A 201 -1.13 12.95 -65.50
N PRO A 202 -2.33 12.84 -66.04
CA PRO A 202 -2.83 13.47 -67.24
C PRO A 202 -3.61 14.80 -67.04
N CYS A 203 -3.41 15.51 -65.90
CA CYS A 203 -4.04 16.81 -65.73
C CYS A 203 -3.65 17.75 -66.86
N VAL A 204 -4.62 18.44 -67.39
CA VAL A 204 -4.39 19.43 -68.46
C VAL A 204 -3.93 20.70 -67.81
N ASN A 205 -2.80 21.26 -68.23
CA ASN A 205 -2.35 22.56 -67.77
C ASN A 205 -3.24 23.63 -68.44
N ALA A 206 -4.17 24.17 -67.65
CA ALA A 206 -5.03 25.26 -68.14
C ALA A 206 -4.53 26.59 -67.50
N PRO A 207 -4.20 27.60 -68.27
CA PRO A 207 -4.00 28.95 -67.78
C PRO A 207 -5.37 29.56 -67.42
N PRO A 208 -5.48 30.50 -66.56
CA PRO A 208 -4.40 31.25 -65.91
C PRO A 208 -3.71 30.52 -64.80
N ASP A 209 -2.56 31.06 -64.37
CA ASP A 209 -1.89 30.62 -63.16
C ASP A 209 -2.77 30.87 -61.95
N ASP A 210 -2.53 30.11 -60.86
CA ASP A 210 -3.22 30.30 -59.60
C ASP A 210 -2.80 31.66 -59.00
N PHE A 211 -3.73 32.40 -58.42
CA PHE A 211 -3.52 33.78 -57.94
C PHE A 211 -3.09 33.87 -56.46
N GLY A 212 -2.83 32.74 -55.79
CA GLY A 212 -2.41 32.76 -54.40
C GLY A 212 -3.42 33.37 -53.42
N ARG A 213 -2.93 34.01 -52.38
CA ARG A 213 -3.77 34.68 -51.37
C ARG A 213 -4.12 36.12 -51.70
N ASP A 214 -3.29 36.78 -52.47
CA ASP A 214 -3.48 38.18 -52.84
C ASP A 214 -4.41 38.37 -54.04
N GLY A 215 -4.75 37.32 -54.72
CA GLY A 215 -5.65 37.32 -55.87
C GLY A 215 -5.05 37.99 -57.12
N VAL A 216 -3.71 38.06 -57.22
CA VAL A 216 -2.99 38.73 -58.32
C VAL A 216 -2.01 37.75 -58.98
N ALA A 217 -2.20 37.45 -60.25
CA ALA A 217 -1.29 36.57 -60.98
C ALA A 217 0.11 37.15 -61.07
N GLY A 218 1.16 36.31 -60.88
CA GLY A 218 2.55 36.65 -60.94
C GLY A 218 3.08 37.20 -59.61
N GLY A 219 2.34 37.09 -58.53
CA GLY A 219 2.75 37.34 -57.14
C GLY A 219 3.72 36.27 -56.60
N GLY A 220 4.40 36.55 -55.50
CA GLY A 220 5.29 35.58 -54.84
C GLY A 220 4.61 34.47 -54.08
N ASP A 221 3.27 34.50 -54.00
CA ASP A 221 2.39 33.56 -53.29
C ASP A 221 1.50 32.74 -54.22
N ASP A 222 1.71 32.86 -55.57
CA ASP A 222 1.05 32.03 -56.56
C ASP A 222 1.28 30.55 -56.24
N LEU A 223 0.17 29.76 -56.34
CA LEU A 223 0.17 28.36 -55.99
C LEU A 223 0.32 27.47 -57.22
N THR A 224 1.09 26.42 -57.11
CA THR A 224 1.09 25.34 -58.13
C THR A 224 0.60 24.06 -57.53
N THR A 225 -0.10 23.24 -58.33
CA THR A 225 -0.61 21.95 -57.87
C THR A 225 0.51 21.08 -57.27
N ALA A 226 1.71 21.09 -57.88
CA ALA A 226 2.84 20.32 -57.36
C ALA A 226 3.30 20.83 -56.00
N ALA A 227 3.34 22.14 -55.74
CA ALA A 227 3.73 22.73 -54.47
C ALA A 227 2.70 22.46 -53.37
N THR A 228 1.39 22.61 -53.68
CA THR A 228 0.32 22.41 -52.72
C THR A 228 0.15 20.94 -52.34
N ILE A 229 0.22 20.01 -53.29
CA ILE A 229 0.24 18.56 -53.02
C ILE A 229 1.52 18.20 -52.19
N GLY A 230 2.67 18.75 -52.53
CA GLY A 230 3.89 18.60 -51.72
C GLY A 230 3.71 19.11 -50.27
N GLY A 231 2.96 20.19 -50.07
CA GLY A 231 2.54 20.71 -48.79
C GLY A 231 1.65 19.75 -48.02
N LEU A 232 0.66 19.13 -48.67
CA LEU A 232 -0.18 18.08 -48.06
C LEU A 232 0.66 16.89 -47.60
N VAL A 233 1.59 16.40 -48.41
CA VAL A 233 2.51 15.30 -48.06
C VAL A 233 3.37 15.67 -46.84
N THR A 234 3.96 16.87 -46.85
CA THR A 234 4.80 17.35 -45.75
C THR A 234 4.04 17.43 -44.42
N ASN A 235 2.76 17.77 -44.47
CA ASN A 235 1.86 17.86 -43.31
C ASN A 235 1.10 16.57 -43.02
N ASN A 236 1.44 15.45 -43.68
CA ASN A 236 0.80 14.14 -43.52
C ASN A 236 -0.73 14.18 -43.72
N ILE A 237 -1.21 14.98 -44.69
CA ILE A 237 -2.62 15.07 -45.05
C ILE A 237 -2.86 14.20 -46.29
N THR A 238 -3.72 13.20 -46.17
CA THR A 238 -4.12 12.32 -47.26
C THR A 238 -5.24 12.97 -48.06
N LEU A 239 -5.01 13.21 -49.35
CA LEU A 239 -6.01 13.79 -50.27
C LEU A 239 -6.93 12.70 -50.84
N LEU A 240 -8.24 12.92 -50.74
CA LEU A 240 -9.28 12.11 -51.32
C LEU A 240 -10.13 12.99 -52.21
N MET A 241 -10.50 12.51 -53.43
CA MET A 241 -11.24 13.35 -54.37
C MET A 241 -12.47 12.63 -54.92
N ILE A 242 -13.58 13.35 -55.04
CA ILE A 242 -14.81 12.86 -55.63
C ILE A 242 -15.11 13.75 -56.80
N ARG A 243 -15.12 13.14 -58.01
CA ARG A 243 -15.44 13.86 -59.25
C ARG A 243 -16.94 13.83 -59.50
N TYR A 244 -17.51 15.01 -59.73
CA TYR A 244 -18.86 15.16 -60.29
C TYR A 244 -18.74 15.69 -61.71
N THR A 245 -19.54 15.17 -62.65
CA THR A 245 -19.53 15.64 -64.02
C THR A 245 -20.94 15.78 -64.58
N THR A 246 -21.16 16.88 -65.26
CA THR A 246 -22.37 17.13 -66.05
C THR A 246 -22.16 16.85 -67.56
N GLY A 247 -20.93 16.55 -67.99
CA GLY A 247 -20.58 16.23 -69.36
C GLY A 247 -19.13 15.81 -69.55
N GLY A 248 -18.93 14.69 -70.08
CA GLY A 248 -17.80 13.84 -70.40
C GLY A 248 -16.39 14.40 -70.60
N VAL A 249 -15.71 14.97 -69.61
CA VAL A 249 -14.25 15.15 -69.69
C VAL A 249 -13.57 13.87 -69.20
N SER A 250 -13.14 13.02 -70.10
CA SER A 250 -12.57 11.70 -69.84
C SER A 250 -11.23 11.73 -69.05
N VAL A 251 -10.58 12.88 -69.00
CA VAL A 251 -9.25 13.04 -68.36
C VAL A 251 -9.31 13.52 -66.92
N LEU A 252 -10.43 14.03 -66.38
CA LEU A 252 -10.52 14.63 -65.08
C LEU A 252 -10.34 13.61 -63.94
N LEU A 253 -11.00 12.44 -64.01
CA LEU A 253 -10.81 11.42 -62.98
C LEU A 253 -9.37 10.89 -62.89
N PRO A 254 -8.70 10.56 -64.01
CA PRO A 254 -7.26 10.24 -63.96
C PRO A 254 -6.39 11.37 -63.42
N CYS A 255 -6.73 12.64 -63.61
CA CYS A 255 -6.06 13.79 -63.00
C CYS A 255 -6.21 13.76 -61.45
N TYR A 256 -7.44 13.64 -60.96
CA TYR A 256 -7.73 13.50 -59.51
C TYR A 256 -7.03 12.30 -58.89
N GLN A 257 -7.00 11.16 -59.58
CA GLN A 257 -6.30 9.96 -59.14
C GLN A 257 -4.79 10.18 -59.00
N ALA A 258 -4.18 10.90 -59.95
CA ALA A 258 -2.75 11.21 -59.89
C ALA A 258 -2.41 12.11 -58.67
N MET A 259 -3.22 13.15 -58.41
CA MET A 259 -3.06 14.03 -57.25
C MET A 259 -3.27 13.31 -55.92
N ALA A 260 -4.38 12.56 -55.81
CA ALA A 260 -4.67 11.81 -54.58
C ALA A 260 -3.62 10.75 -54.29
N ALA A 261 -3.17 9.99 -55.30
CA ALA A 261 -2.15 8.96 -55.17
C ALA A 261 -0.81 9.51 -54.63
N ALA A 262 -0.44 10.77 -54.98
CA ALA A 262 0.76 11.40 -54.49
C ALA A 262 0.78 11.59 -52.98
N THR A 263 -0.38 11.64 -52.31
CA THR A 263 -0.54 11.73 -50.86
C THR A 263 -0.90 10.40 -50.19
N GLY A 264 -0.94 9.30 -50.96
CA GLY A 264 -1.41 7.98 -50.49
C GLY A 264 -2.93 7.84 -50.44
N GLY A 265 -3.67 8.75 -51.06
CA GLY A 265 -5.13 8.74 -51.12
C GLY A 265 -5.70 8.09 -52.39
N THR A 266 -6.98 8.35 -52.67
CA THR A 266 -7.72 7.81 -53.80
C THR A 266 -8.71 8.83 -54.36
N ALA A 267 -9.08 8.67 -55.62
CA ALA A 267 -10.15 9.46 -56.25
C ALA A 267 -11.16 8.56 -56.95
N VAL A 268 -12.44 8.95 -56.89
CA VAL A 268 -13.58 8.20 -57.42
C VAL A 268 -14.56 9.13 -58.15
N ASP A 269 -15.42 8.57 -59.00
CA ASP A 269 -16.60 9.30 -59.46
C ASP A 269 -17.68 9.42 -58.40
N GLY A 270 -18.62 10.33 -58.54
CA GLY A 270 -19.73 10.53 -57.60
C GLY A 270 -20.51 9.24 -57.30
N SER A 271 -20.63 8.32 -58.28
CA SER A 271 -21.21 7.00 -58.06
C SER A 271 -20.41 6.11 -57.09
N GLY A 272 -19.13 6.41 -56.90
CA GLY A 272 -18.22 5.75 -55.97
C GLY A 272 -18.04 6.47 -54.62
N ALA A 273 -18.69 7.61 -54.40
CA ALA A 273 -18.51 8.46 -53.20
C ALA A 273 -18.68 7.68 -51.89
N GLY A 274 -19.59 6.71 -51.83
CA GLY A 274 -19.79 5.84 -50.67
C GLY A 274 -18.58 5.00 -50.24
N THR A 275 -17.53 4.89 -51.09
CA THR A 275 -16.28 4.15 -50.75
C THR A 275 -15.28 4.98 -49.97
N ILE A 276 -15.40 6.30 -49.95
CA ILE A 276 -14.45 7.23 -49.28
C ILE A 276 -14.49 7.07 -47.78
N GLY A 277 -15.68 6.97 -47.17
CA GLY A 277 -15.82 6.72 -45.75
C GLY A 277 -15.11 5.44 -45.27
N PRO A 278 -15.40 4.27 -45.87
CA PRO A 278 -14.66 3.04 -45.64
C PRO A 278 -13.13 3.16 -45.84
N PHE A 279 -12.69 3.91 -46.86
CA PHE A 279 -11.26 4.18 -47.07
C PHE A 279 -10.64 4.94 -45.88
N ILE A 280 -11.27 5.99 -45.40
CA ILE A 280 -10.82 6.74 -44.22
C ILE A 280 -10.74 5.81 -43.02
N VAL A 281 -11.78 5.02 -42.76
CA VAL A 281 -11.81 4.06 -41.63
C VAL A 281 -10.67 3.05 -41.72
N ALA A 282 -10.40 2.51 -42.90
CA ALA A 282 -9.35 1.52 -43.12
C ALA A 282 -7.92 2.11 -42.99
N ASN A 283 -7.74 3.42 -43.23
CA ASN A 283 -6.45 4.07 -43.25
C ASN A 283 -6.20 5.00 -42.02
N ALA A 284 -7.22 5.18 -41.20
CA ALA A 284 -7.04 5.90 -39.92
C ALA A 284 -6.17 5.07 -38.99
N LYS A 285 -5.05 5.65 -38.55
CA LYS A 285 -4.08 4.99 -37.66
C LYS A 285 -4.63 4.91 -36.24
N LEU A 286 -4.41 3.78 -35.60
CA LEU A 286 -4.66 3.64 -34.16
C LEU A 286 -3.76 4.60 -33.37
N VAL A 287 -4.30 5.21 -32.35
CA VAL A 287 -3.53 6.13 -31.48
C VAL A 287 -2.51 5.31 -30.68
N PRO A 288 -1.20 5.60 -30.80
CA PRO A 288 -0.21 4.96 -29.95
C PRO A 288 -0.35 5.45 -28.51
N TYR A 289 -0.09 4.55 -27.56
CA TYR A 289 -0.17 4.84 -26.13
C TYR A 289 0.92 4.08 -25.34
N THR A 290 1.19 4.52 -24.13
CA THR A 290 1.94 3.76 -23.12
C THR A 290 0.99 3.37 -22.00
N ALA A 291 1.23 2.23 -21.35
CA ALA A 291 0.49 1.81 -20.16
C ALA A 291 1.35 1.91 -18.92
N ASP A 292 0.78 2.37 -17.83
CA ASP A 292 1.41 2.47 -16.51
C ASP A 292 0.50 1.89 -15.43
N LEU A 293 1.08 1.49 -14.29
CA LEU A 293 0.37 1.02 -13.11
C LEU A 293 0.58 2.00 -11.97
N LYS A 294 -0.47 2.71 -11.59
CA LYS A 294 -0.45 3.72 -10.54
C LYS A 294 -0.95 3.17 -9.23
N VAL A 295 -0.08 3.18 -8.23
CA VAL A 295 -0.42 2.82 -6.85
C VAL A 295 -1.01 4.04 -6.14
N SER A 296 -2.04 3.83 -5.31
CA SER A 296 -2.68 4.90 -4.52
C SER A 296 -1.66 5.62 -3.62
N ALA A 297 -1.71 6.95 -3.56
CA ALA A 297 -0.68 7.81 -2.95
C ALA A 297 -0.42 7.56 -1.44
N ALA A 298 -1.40 7.04 -0.70
CA ALA A 298 -1.29 6.77 0.74
C ALA A 298 -0.97 5.29 1.05
N CYS A 299 -0.53 4.51 0.05
CA CYS A 299 -0.25 3.09 0.22
C CYS A 299 1.12 2.87 0.88
N PRO A 300 1.18 2.20 2.05
CA PRO A 300 2.44 1.87 2.70
C PRO A 300 3.07 0.56 2.19
N ILE A 301 2.37 -0.20 1.34
CA ILE A 301 2.87 -1.41 0.68
C ILE A 301 3.78 -0.98 -0.48
N THR A 302 4.92 -1.63 -0.63
CA THR A 302 5.81 -1.38 -1.76
C THR A 302 5.54 -2.39 -2.87
N PHE A 303 5.46 -1.88 -4.11
CA PHE A 303 5.24 -2.69 -5.30
C PHE A 303 6.41 -2.58 -6.27
N SER A 304 6.68 -3.68 -6.95
CA SER A 304 7.52 -3.69 -8.15
C SER A 304 6.93 -4.63 -9.19
N PHE A 305 7.15 -4.31 -10.46
CA PHE A 305 6.57 -5.01 -11.60
C PHE A 305 7.68 -5.48 -12.55
N ASN A 306 7.53 -6.70 -13.07
CA ASN A 306 8.44 -7.26 -14.06
C ASN A 306 7.67 -7.95 -15.19
N PRO A 307 7.70 -7.46 -16.46
CA PRO A 307 8.43 -6.27 -16.92
C PRO A 307 7.96 -4.99 -16.21
N ALA A 308 8.84 -3.98 -16.17
CA ALA A 308 8.57 -2.70 -15.51
C ALA A 308 7.53 -1.87 -16.30
N PHE A 309 6.78 -1.03 -15.57
CA PHE A 309 5.91 0.00 -16.10
C PHE A 309 6.53 1.39 -15.87
N PRO A 310 6.26 2.40 -16.75
CA PRO A 310 5.40 2.30 -17.93
C PRO A 310 5.99 1.46 -19.05
N THR A 311 5.10 0.93 -19.90
CA THR A 311 5.49 0.18 -21.12
C THR A 311 6.16 1.08 -22.15
N GLY A 312 6.79 0.49 -23.17
CA GLY A 312 7.05 1.17 -24.44
C GLY A 312 5.74 1.55 -25.17
N SER A 313 5.89 2.14 -26.37
CA SER A 313 4.73 2.51 -27.20
C SER A 313 3.97 1.27 -27.67
N LEU A 314 2.67 1.27 -27.45
CA LEU A 314 1.70 0.24 -27.80
C LEU A 314 0.69 0.80 -28.79
N THR A 315 0.02 -0.07 -29.56
CA THR A 315 -1.10 0.30 -30.43
C THR A 315 -2.16 -0.81 -30.40
N GLY A 316 -3.42 -0.42 -30.40
CA GLY A 316 -4.56 -1.35 -30.37
C GLY A 316 -4.63 -2.20 -29.11
N PRO A 317 -5.48 -3.24 -29.11
CA PRO A 317 -5.65 -4.12 -27.97
C PRO A 317 -4.35 -4.83 -27.56
N GLN A 318 -4.08 -4.92 -26.26
CA GLN A 318 -2.89 -5.56 -25.72
C GLN A 318 -3.24 -6.46 -24.55
N VAL A 319 -2.46 -7.56 -24.40
CA VAL A 319 -2.48 -8.46 -23.25
C VAL A 319 -1.06 -8.56 -22.73
N ILE A 320 -0.81 -8.00 -21.56
CA ILE A 320 0.53 -7.81 -20.98
C ILE A 320 0.65 -8.66 -19.72
N PRO A 321 1.31 -9.82 -19.78
CA PRO A 321 1.64 -10.61 -18.59
C PRO A 321 2.81 -9.97 -17.85
N PHE A 322 2.74 -9.95 -16.51
CA PHE A 322 3.81 -9.46 -15.65
C PHE A 322 3.80 -10.16 -14.29
N VAL A 323 4.90 -10.05 -13.57
CA VAL A 323 5.00 -10.48 -12.17
C VAL A 323 4.93 -9.22 -11.29
N GLU A 324 3.98 -9.22 -10.38
CA GLU A 324 3.86 -8.23 -9.33
C GLU A 324 4.56 -8.75 -8.07
N THR A 325 5.48 -7.97 -7.51
CA THR A 325 6.09 -8.22 -6.20
C THR A 325 5.50 -7.25 -5.19
N ILE A 326 4.96 -7.80 -4.11
CA ILE A 326 4.28 -7.06 -3.04
C ILE A 326 5.14 -7.20 -1.79
N THR A 327 5.66 -6.09 -1.25
CA THR A 327 6.46 -6.06 -0.02
C THR A 327 5.67 -5.40 1.09
N ALA A 328 5.45 -6.14 2.17
CA ALA A 328 4.75 -5.67 3.35
C ALA A 328 5.54 -4.55 4.05
N PRO A 329 4.87 -3.54 4.62
CA PRO A 329 5.50 -2.59 5.52
C PRO A 329 6.05 -3.29 6.78
N THR A 330 6.94 -2.62 7.50
CA THR A 330 7.56 -3.16 8.72
C THR A 330 6.66 -3.08 9.97
N ALA A 331 5.63 -2.24 9.96
CA ALA A 331 4.67 -2.12 11.04
C ALA A 331 3.54 -3.16 10.88
N VAL A 332 3.14 -3.80 11.97
CA VAL A 332 2.01 -4.73 11.99
C VAL A 332 0.69 -4.00 11.78
N GLY A 333 -0.27 -4.64 11.09
CA GLY A 333 -1.58 -4.04 10.83
C GLY A 333 -2.23 -4.57 9.56
N ASN A 334 -3.40 -4.00 9.23
CA ASN A 334 -4.12 -4.30 7.99
C ASN A 334 -3.98 -3.13 7.03
N TYR A 335 -3.53 -3.41 5.82
CA TYR A 335 -3.26 -2.42 4.79
C TYR A 335 -4.06 -2.74 3.53
N THR A 336 -4.70 -1.71 2.99
CA THR A 336 -5.44 -1.80 1.73
C THR A 336 -4.92 -0.75 0.78
N CYS A 337 -4.52 -1.16 -0.43
CA CYS A 337 -4.06 -0.30 -1.50
C CYS A 337 -4.84 -0.58 -2.77
N THR A 338 -4.87 0.38 -3.68
CA THR A 338 -5.40 0.19 -5.03
C THR A 338 -4.31 0.46 -6.06
N ILE A 339 -4.31 -0.35 -7.11
CA ILE A 339 -3.48 -0.17 -8.30
C ILE A 339 -4.43 0.07 -9.46
N THR A 340 -4.23 1.17 -10.19
CA THR A 340 -5.02 1.52 -11.36
C THR A 340 -4.13 1.55 -12.59
N ALA A 341 -4.52 0.87 -13.64
CA ALA A 341 -3.84 1.00 -14.93
C ALA A 341 -4.22 2.32 -15.60
N GLU A 342 -3.23 3.04 -16.11
CA GLU A 342 -3.41 4.29 -16.84
C GLU A 342 -2.76 4.18 -18.22
N THR A 343 -3.34 4.84 -19.20
CA THR A 343 -2.76 4.98 -20.53
C THR A 343 -2.38 6.45 -20.81
N THR A 344 -1.29 6.65 -21.52
CA THR A 344 -0.87 8.00 -21.94
C THR A 344 -0.64 8.02 -23.46
N PRO A 345 -1.44 8.79 -24.22
CA PRO A 345 -2.60 9.57 -23.82
C PRO A 345 -3.78 8.65 -23.45
N GLY A 346 -4.71 9.10 -22.61
CA GLY A 346 -5.94 8.35 -22.28
C GLY A 346 -6.38 8.54 -20.84
N GLY A 347 -5.46 8.44 -19.87
CA GLY A 347 -5.76 8.57 -18.44
C GLY A 347 -6.09 7.23 -17.76
N PRO A 348 -6.72 7.26 -16.57
CA PRO A 348 -7.09 6.06 -15.83
C PRO A 348 -8.05 5.17 -16.61
N THR A 349 -7.83 3.86 -16.52
CA THR A 349 -8.67 2.84 -17.14
C THR A 349 -9.62 2.19 -16.12
N ALA A 350 -10.49 1.29 -16.58
CA ALA A 350 -11.33 0.47 -15.69
C ALA A 350 -10.55 -0.68 -15.01
N ALA A 351 -9.30 -0.93 -15.41
CA ALA A 351 -8.44 -1.97 -14.85
C ALA A 351 -7.91 -1.54 -13.48
N VAL A 352 -8.59 -1.96 -12.43
CA VAL A 352 -8.26 -1.63 -11.04
C VAL A 352 -8.08 -2.89 -10.22
N GLU A 353 -7.07 -2.91 -9.38
CA GLU A 353 -6.84 -3.94 -8.37
C GLU A 353 -6.96 -3.38 -6.96
N THR A 354 -7.56 -4.16 -6.06
CA THR A 354 -7.50 -3.93 -4.61
C THR A 354 -6.56 -4.96 -4.00
N VAL A 355 -5.53 -4.48 -3.30
CA VAL A 355 -4.52 -5.29 -2.61
C VAL A 355 -4.74 -5.15 -1.10
N ASN A 356 -5.02 -6.27 -0.42
CA ASN A 356 -5.21 -6.34 1.03
C ASN A 356 -4.07 -7.16 1.64
N VAL A 357 -3.28 -6.56 2.52
CA VAL A 357 -2.19 -7.24 3.23
C VAL A 357 -2.40 -7.12 4.74
N THR A 358 -2.52 -8.26 5.41
CA THR A 358 -2.43 -8.34 6.87
C THR A 358 -0.97 -8.58 7.23
N VAL A 359 -0.36 -7.61 7.92
CA VAL A 359 1.03 -7.72 8.37
C VAL A 359 1.05 -8.22 9.80
N VAL A 360 1.72 -9.35 10.02
CA VAL A 360 1.96 -9.96 11.33
C VAL A 360 3.43 -9.72 11.73
N PRO A 361 3.79 -9.84 13.02
CA PRO A 361 5.19 -9.73 13.43
C PRO A 361 6.09 -10.71 12.67
N ALA A 362 7.31 -10.31 12.42
CA ALA A 362 8.36 -11.20 11.92
C ALA A 362 8.87 -12.13 13.04
N ALA A 363 9.85 -12.97 12.75
CA ALA A 363 10.46 -13.83 13.76
C ALA A 363 11.03 -13.01 14.95
N PRO A 364 10.99 -13.54 16.18
CA PRO A 364 11.63 -12.93 17.34
C PRO A 364 13.09 -12.56 17.07
N ALA A 365 13.50 -11.35 17.46
CA ALA A 365 14.86 -10.86 17.26
C ALA A 365 15.48 -10.29 18.54
N THR A 366 14.66 -9.85 19.51
CA THR A 366 15.11 -9.35 20.79
C THR A 366 14.24 -9.87 21.92
N LEU A 367 14.84 -10.06 23.09
CA LEU A 367 14.16 -10.34 24.35
C LEU A 367 14.76 -9.43 25.41
N ASP A 368 13.91 -8.65 26.08
CA ASP A 368 14.28 -7.80 27.22
C ASP A 368 13.69 -8.39 28.49
N LEU A 369 14.53 -8.73 29.49
CA LEU A 369 14.12 -9.30 30.79
C LEU A 369 14.15 -8.25 31.90
N LEU A 370 13.01 -7.95 32.47
CA LEU A 370 12.90 -6.92 33.51
C LEU A 370 12.21 -7.44 34.80
N PRO A 371 12.61 -6.94 35.97
CA PRO A 371 13.70 -6.00 36.23
C PRO A 371 15.09 -6.65 36.08
N GLN A 372 16.05 -5.93 35.51
CA GLN A 372 17.43 -6.40 35.32
C GLN A 372 18.16 -6.71 36.65
N THR A 373 17.75 -6.05 37.72
CA THR A 373 18.29 -6.29 39.06
C THR A 373 17.18 -6.15 40.10
N ALA A 374 17.21 -6.99 41.13
CA ALA A 374 16.26 -6.88 42.23
C ALA A 374 16.84 -7.42 43.53
N THR A 375 16.35 -6.93 44.70
CA THR A 375 16.67 -7.44 46.04
C THR A 375 15.38 -7.69 46.80
N ASN A 376 15.20 -8.91 47.28
CA ASN A 376 14.06 -9.27 48.13
C ASN A 376 14.56 -10.04 49.38
N VAL A 377 13.74 -10.09 50.40
CA VAL A 377 13.99 -11.01 51.51
C VAL A 377 13.69 -12.45 51.09
N VAL A 378 14.36 -13.42 51.67
CA VAL A 378 14.07 -14.84 51.46
C VAL A 378 12.58 -15.14 51.67
N ASP A 379 12.06 -16.14 51.02
CA ASP A 379 10.64 -16.57 50.96
C ASP A 379 9.68 -15.57 50.29
N ALA A 380 10.09 -14.35 49.98
CA ALA A 380 9.26 -13.44 49.18
C ALA A 380 9.22 -13.91 47.72
N GLN A 381 8.08 -13.74 47.08
CA GLN A 381 7.98 -13.99 45.63
C GLN A 381 8.67 -12.88 44.83
N HIS A 382 9.41 -13.26 43.83
CA HIS A 382 9.98 -12.37 42.81
C HIS A 382 9.54 -12.79 41.41
N CYS A 383 9.15 -11.82 40.61
CA CYS A 383 8.76 -12.07 39.22
C CYS A 383 9.66 -11.27 38.28
N VAL A 384 9.97 -11.87 37.14
CA VAL A 384 10.59 -11.22 35.98
C VAL A 384 9.63 -11.32 34.79
N THR A 385 9.64 -10.32 33.92
CA THR A 385 8.85 -10.29 32.68
C THR A 385 9.78 -10.14 31.51
N ALA A 386 9.72 -11.09 30.59
CA ALA A 386 10.38 -11.05 29.30
C ALA A 386 9.46 -10.35 28.29
N THR A 387 9.99 -9.41 27.52
CA THR A 387 9.29 -8.78 26.39
C THR A 387 10.00 -9.15 25.11
N VAL A 388 9.30 -9.85 24.21
CA VAL A 388 9.84 -10.36 22.94
C VAL A 388 9.36 -9.51 21.78
N LYS A 389 10.30 -9.11 20.91
CA LYS A 389 10.03 -8.28 19.72
C LYS A 389 10.76 -8.82 18.50
N ASP A 390 10.21 -8.52 17.31
CA ASP A 390 10.88 -8.75 16.04
C ASP A 390 11.97 -7.70 15.75
N ALA A 391 12.68 -7.84 14.63
CA ALA A 391 13.75 -6.93 14.22
C ALA A 391 13.26 -5.49 13.91
N PHE A 392 11.95 -5.30 13.75
CA PHE A 392 11.33 -4.00 13.47
C PHE A 392 10.74 -3.36 14.73
N GLY A 393 10.85 -4.03 15.88
CA GLY A 393 10.33 -3.55 17.17
C GLY A 393 8.86 -3.90 17.43
N ASN A 394 8.21 -4.68 16.55
CA ASN A 394 6.85 -5.16 16.81
C ASN A 394 6.90 -6.25 17.89
N VAL A 395 5.98 -6.20 18.83
CA VAL A 395 5.83 -7.26 19.84
C VAL A 395 5.40 -8.56 19.19
N THR A 396 5.91 -9.70 19.68
CA THR A 396 5.64 -11.04 19.13
C THR A 396 4.82 -11.88 20.13
N PRO A 397 3.48 -11.88 20.02
CA PRO A 397 2.63 -12.72 20.85
C PRO A 397 2.71 -14.19 20.45
N GLY A 398 2.42 -15.08 21.40
CA GLY A 398 2.35 -16.52 21.17
C GLY A 398 3.71 -17.23 21.12
N ILE A 399 4.79 -16.58 21.55
CA ILE A 399 6.14 -17.16 21.64
C ILE A 399 6.34 -17.79 23.02
N THR A 400 6.81 -19.03 23.06
CA THR A 400 7.24 -19.67 24.29
C THR A 400 8.55 -19.04 24.76
N VAL A 401 8.61 -18.68 26.03
CA VAL A 401 9.83 -18.19 26.69
C VAL A 401 10.21 -19.19 27.78
N ASP A 402 11.42 -19.70 27.71
CA ASP A 402 12.00 -20.55 28.72
C ASP A 402 12.78 -19.72 29.75
N PHE A 403 12.55 -20.01 31.04
CA PHE A 403 13.22 -19.35 32.16
C PHE A 403 14.00 -20.37 32.97
N SER A 404 15.18 -19.98 33.42
CA SER A 404 15.99 -20.76 34.35
C SER A 404 16.66 -19.88 35.37
N VAL A 405 16.88 -20.43 36.58
CA VAL A 405 17.54 -19.73 37.71
C VAL A 405 18.79 -20.50 38.12
N ALA A 406 19.90 -19.82 38.18
CA ALA A 406 21.16 -20.37 38.64
C ALA A 406 21.69 -19.62 39.90
N PRO A 407 22.04 -20.34 40.98
CA PRO A 407 21.92 -21.78 41.18
C PRO A 407 20.45 -22.23 41.36
N PRO A 408 20.06 -23.44 40.92
CA PRO A 408 18.67 -23.91 41.04
C PRO A 408 18.29 -24.36 42.44
N THR A 409 19.27 -24.63 43.28
CA THR A 409 19.09 -25.19 44.63
C THR A 409 18.28 -24.25 45.52
N PHE A 410 17.19 -24.79 46.10
CA PHE A 410 16.23 -24.09 46.96
C PHE A 410 15.56 -22.87 46.30
N ARG A 411 15.48 -22.88 44.98
CA ARG A 411 14.63 -21.97 44.18
C ARG A 411 13.34 -22.69 43.83
N THR A 412 12.21 -22.03 43.99
CA THR A 412 10.89 -22.66 43.78
C THR A 412 9.99 -21.75 42.95
N PRO A 413 9.68 -22.13 41.70
CA PRO A 413 10.37 -23.16 40.89
C PRO A 413 11.74 -22.69 40.40
N PRO A 414 12.70 -23.60 40.09
CA PRO A 414 14.03 -23.22 39.58
C PRO A 414 14.05 -22.92 38.08
N SER A 415 13.00 -23.30 37.38
CA SER A 415 12.78 -23.02 35.93
C SER A 415 11.29 -23.06 35.62
N GLY A 416 10.92 -22.57 34.44
CA GLY A 416 9.55 -22.62 33.96
C GLY A 416 9.44 -22.04 32.57
N THR A 417 8.26 -22.20 31.97
CA THR A 417 7.94 -21.65 30.64
C THR A 417 6.71 -20.77 30.74
N ALA A 418 6.65 -19.72 29.90
CA ALA A 418 5.45 -18.91 29.73
C ALA A 418 5.33 -18.47 28.26
N VAL A 419 4.09 -18.32 27.77
CA VAL A 419 3.84 -17.87 26.42
C VAL A 419 3.58 -16.37 26.41
N THR A 420 4.16 -15.64 25.45
CA THR A 420 3.95 -14.20 25.34
C THR A 420 2.51 -13.86 25.02
N ASP A 421 1.97 -12.90 25.75
CA ASP A 421 0.61 -12.34 25.56
C ASP A 421 0.52 -11.40 24.34
N ALA A 422 -0.62 -10.73 24.17
CA ALA A 422 -0.84 -9.76 23.10
C ALA A 422 0.12 -8.55 23.14
N SER A 423 0.78 -8.31 24.28
CA SER A 423 1.81 -7.28 24.47
C SER A 423 3.23 -7.80 24.25
N GLY A 424 3.37 -9.07 23.83
CA GLY A 424 4.65 -9.74 23.65
C GLY A 424 5.34 -10.06 24.99
N GLN A 425 4.61 -10.18 26.11
CA GLN A 425 5.15 -10.34 27.45
C GLN A 425 4.88 -11.74 28.00
N ALA A 426 5.93 -12.34 28.60
CA ALA A 426 5.88 -13.58 29.36
C ALA A 426 6.45 -13.35 30.76
N THR A 427 5.77 -13.82 31.81
CA THR A 427 6.16 -13.59 33.21
C THR A 427 6.48 -14.90 33.91
N PHE A 428 7.58 -14.93 34.63
CA PHE A 428 8.02 -16.02 35.50
C PHE A 428 8.24 -15.53 36.91
N CYS A 429 7.75 -16.30 37.89
CA CYS A 429 7.88 -15.96 39.32
C CYS A 429 8.46 -17.12 40.08
N TYR A 430 9.36 -16.81 41.05
CA TYR A 430 9.97 -17.79 41.94
C TYR A 430 10.30 -17.18 43.28
N SER A 431 10.73 -18.01 44.24
CA SER A 431 11.21 -17.63 45.56
C SER A 431 12.49 -18.39 45.92
N SER A 432 13.22 -17.89 46.92
CA SER A 432 14.38 -18.57 47.46
C SER A 432 14.23 -18.81 48.96
N ALA A 433 14.57 -20.04 49.39
CA ALA A 433 14.61 -20.38 50.80
C ALA A 433 15.91 -19.95 51.51
N LEU A 434 16.97 -19.65 50.73
CA LEU A 434 18.29 -19.24 51.30
C LEU A 434 18.71 -17.88 50.74
N PRO A 435 19.51 -17.08 51.47
CA PRO A 435 20.10 -15.86 50.94
C PRO A 435 21.12 -16.18 49.85
N GLY A 436 21.49 -15.17 49.06
CA GLY A 436 22.47 -15.31 48.00
C GLY A 436 22.09 -14.60 46.72
N GLY A 437 22.93 -14.72 45.73
CA GLY A 437 22.70 -14.16 44.38
C GLY A 437 22.23 -15.19 43.39
N ASP A 438 21.32 -14.78 42.50
CA ASP A 438 20.87 -15.60 41.36
C ASP A 438 21.12 -14.87 40.05
N VAL A 439 21.35 -15.65 39.02
CA VAL A 439 21.21 -15.23 37.61
C VAL A 439 19.97 -15.90 37.07
N ILE A 440 19.05 -15.08 36.55
CA ILE A 440 17.86 -15.54 35.88
C ILE A 440 18.14 -15.39 34.39
N SER A 441 18.03 -16.47 33.62
CA SER A 441 18.15 -16.46 32.18
C SER A 441 16.80 -16.72 31.54
N ALA A 442 16.50 -16.02 30.45
CA ALA A 442 15.31 -16.25 29.63
C ALA A 442 15.67 -16.21 28.17
N PHE A 443 15.05 -17.06 27.35
CA PHE A 443 15.17 -17.02 25.88
C PHE A 443 13.85 -17.38 25.21
N ALA A 444 13.67 -16.87 23.99
CA ALA A 444 12.50 -17.16 23.18
C ALA A 444 12.70 -18.48 22.44
N ASP A 445 12.11 -19.56 22.93
CA ASP A 445 12.15 -20.88 22.29
C ASP A 445 11.18 -20.88 21.11
N THR A 446 11.72 -20.73 19.91
CA THR A 446 10.93 -20.62 18.65
C THR A 446 10.63 -21.97 18.02
N ASN A 447 11.37 -23.01 18.40
CA ASN A 447 11.25 -24.37 17.83
C ASN A 447 10.71 -25.41 18.82
N GLY A 448 10.56 -25.09 20.12
CA GLY A 448 9.99 -25.93 21.16
C GLY A 448 10.93 -27.00 21.71
N ASN A 449 12.24 -26.82 21.55
CA ASN A 449 13.23 -27.82 21.97
C ASN A 449 13.86 -27.58 23.37
N THR A 450 13.50 -26.45 24.02
CA THR A 450 13.99 -26.02 25.34
C THR A 450 15.50 -25.80 25.45
N THR A 451 16.16 -25.62 24.30
CA THR A 451 17.60 -25.35 24.21
C THR A 451 17.80 -24.07 23.43
N GLN A 452 18.48 -23.08 24.00
CA GLN A 452 18.75 -21.83 23.29
C GLN A 452 19.73 -22.00 22.15
N GLU A 453 19.32 -21.64 20.93
CA GLU A 453 20.14 -21.55 19.76
C GLU A 453 20.58 -20.11 19.46
N ALA A 454 21.49 -19.97 18.46
CA ALA A 454 22.10 -18.68 18.12
C ALA A 454 21.11 -17.66 17.54
N ASP A 455 20.02 -18.11 16.95
CA ASP A 455 18.95 -17.31 16.36
C ASP A 455 17.78 -17.06 17.34
N GLU A 456 17.87 -17.58 18.56
CA GLU A 456 16.89 -17.39 19.61
C GLU A 456 17.34 -16.28 20.57
N PRO A 457 16.61 -15.14 20.60
CA PRO A 457 16.99 -14.04 21.47
C PRO A 457 16.78 -14.38 22.94
N GLY A 458 17.74 -14.02 23.76
CA GLY A 458 17.68 -14.20 25.20
C GLY A 458 18.31 -13.03 25.96
N ASP A 459 18.02 -12.97 27.25
CA ASP A 459 18.55 -11.97 28.16
C ASP A 459 18.71 -12.56 29.57
N THR A 460 19.45 -11.87 30.46
CA THR A 460 19.70 -12.30 31.83
C THR A 460 19.42 -11.17 32.80
N ALA A 461 18.94 -11.52 34.00
CA ALA A 461 18.75 -10.59 35.10
C ALA A 461 19.42 -11.13 36.36
N THR A 462 19.78 -10.26 37.27
CA THR A 462 20.40 -10.63 38.55
C THR A 462 19.45 -10.40 39.73
N LYS A 463 19.47 -11.31 40.69
CA LYS A 463 18.63 -11.24 41.85
C LYS A 463 19.44 -11.47 43.11
N THR A 464 19.24 -10.65 44.16
CA THR A 464 19.84 -10.83 45.47
C THR A 464 18.76 -11.14 46.47
N TRP A 465 18.94 -12.22 47.21
CA TRP A 465 18.12 -12.59 48.34
C TRP A 465 18.84 -12.23 49.63
N VAL A 466 18.15 -11.51 50.51
CA VAL A 466 18.71 -11.05 51.79
C VAL A 466 17.91 -11.64 52.96
N LEU A 467 18.52 -11.74 54.09
CA LEU A 467 17.82 -12.15 55.31
C LEU A 467 16.85 -11.06 55.77
N GLY A 468 15.69 -11.46 56.26
CA GLY A 468 14.77 -10.59 56.97
C GLY A 468 15.39 -10.14 58.32
N SER A 469 14.89 -9.03 58.84
CA SER A 469 15.28 -8.59 60.20
C SER A 469 14.83 -9.61 61.23
N SER A 470 15.72 -10.00 62.15
CA SER A 470 15.40 -10.91 63.26
C SER A 470 14.19 -10.42 64.06
N THR A 471 13.29 -11.32 64.46
CA THR A 471 12.11 -11.01 65.25
C THR A 471 12.54 -10.67 66.69
N GLU A 472 12.36 -9.41 67.07
CA GLU A 472 12.79 -8.94 68.37
C GLU A 472 12.23 -9.81 69.51
N GLY A 473 13.12 -10.18 70.51
CA GLY A 473 12.76 -11.00 71.63
C GLY A 473 12.56 -12.49 71.34
N CYS A 474 12.64 -12.93 70.10
CA CYS A 474 12.56 -14.34 69.69
C CYS A 474 13.81 -15.09 70.27
N LYS A 475 13.55 -16.26 70.89
CA LYS A 475 14.55 -17.22 71.31
C LYS A 475 14.03 -18.64 71.09
N VAL A 476 14.87 -19.48 70.48
CA VAL A 476 14.53 -20.88 70.18
C VAL A 476 15.57 -21.77 70.85
N THR A 477 15.12 -22.85 71.48
CA THR A 477 15.98 -23.94 71.96
C THR A 477 15.41 -25.25 71.42
N TYR A 478 16.27 -26.11 70.94
CA TYR A 478 15.85 -27.35 70.33
C TYR A 478 16.93 -28.41 70.45
N GLY A 479 16.50 -29.64 70.47
CA GLY A 479 17.40 -30.79 70.45
C GLY A 479 16.62 -32.07 70.33
N GLY A 480 17.14 -33.00 69.53
CA GLY A 480 16.44 -34.23 69.32
C GLY A 480 16.99 -35.07 68.15
N ARG A 481 16.14 -35.89 67.65
CA ARG A 481 16.43 -36.77 66.53
C ARG A 481 15.25 -36.81 65.54
N ILE A 482 15.60 -36.93 64.31
CA ILE A 482 14.65 -37.11 63.18
C ILE A 482 15.08 -38.31 62.32
N THR A 483 14.18 -38.74 61.43
CA THR A 483 14.56 -39.51 60.27
C THR A 483 14.62 -38.55 59.10
N ALA A 484 15.80 -38.25 58.56
CA ALA A 484 15.96 -37.32 57.45
C ALA A 484 15.29 -37.83 56.15
N ALA A 485 15.07 -36.94 55.17
CA ALA A 485 14.41 -37.27 53.93
C ALA A 485 15.15 -38.38 53.11
N ASN A 486 16.46 -38.51 53.30
CA ASN A 486 17.27 -39.58 52.71
C ASN A 486 17.08 -40.95 53.40
N GLY A 487 16.29 -41.01 54.48
CA GLY A 487 16.02 -42.21 55.28
C GLY A 487 16.99 -42.43 56.48
N ASP A 488 18.01 -41.63 56.60
CA ASP A 488 19.02 -41.78 57.66
C ASP A 488 18.52 -41.24 59.01
N LYS A 489 19.08 -41.78 60.08
CA LYS A 489 18.89 -41.22 61.40
C LYS A 489 19.74 -39.96 61.52
N ALA A 490 19.14 -38.85 61.91
CA ALA A 490 19.88 -37.63 62.19
C ALA A 490 19.58 -37.14 63.58
N THR A 491 20.58 -36.53 64.23
CA THR A 491 20.51 -35.89 65.54
C THR A 491 20.86 -34.42 65.42
N PHE A 492 20.20 -33.60 66.22
CA PHE A 492 20.41 -32.16 66.23
C PHE A 492 20.31 -31.56 67.62
N GLY A 493 20.95 -30.44 67.79
CA GLY A 493 20.86 -29.67 69.03
C GLY A 493 21.35 -28.25 68.85
N GLY A 494 20.57 -27.31 69.36
CA GLY A 494 20.96 -25.92 69.23
C GLY A 494 20.14 -24.94 70.03
N ASN A 495 20.53 -23.72 69.90
CA ASN A 495 19.81 -22.58 70.44
C ASN A 495 20.06 -21.35 69.56
N ALA A 496 19.10 -20.50 69.47
CA ALA A 496 19.23 -19.25 68.70
C ALA A 496 18.42 -18.14 69.36
N LYS A 497 18.93 -16.91 69.31
CA LYS A 497 18.22 -15.72 69.79
C LYS A 497 18.38 -14.56 68.81
N ALA A 498 17.34 -13.80 68.69
CA ALA A 498 17.27 -12.68 67.73
C ALA A 498 18.00 -11.42 68.21
N ALA A 499 18.07 -11.20 69.53
CA ALA A 499 18.73 -10.01 70.04
C ALA A 499 20.27 -10.10 69.93
N GLY A 500 20.81 -9.40 68.87
CA GLY A 500 22.19 -9.54 68.43
C GLY A 500 22.41 -11.00 68.04
N PRO A 501 21.93 -11.43 66.82
CA PRO A 501 21.77 -12.84 66.52
C PRO A 501 22.93 -13.69 67.00
N LYS A 502 22.62 -14.67 67.84
CA LYS A 502 23.59 -15.56 68.46
C LYS A 502 22.98 -16.90 68.69
N GLY A 503 23.84 -17.91 68.70
CA GLY A 503 23.43 -19.27 68.97
C GLY A 503 24.49 -20.26 68.55
N GLN A 504 24.14 -21.51 68.66
CA GLN A 504 24.92 -22.64 68.16
C GLN A 504 23.97 -23.67 67.57
N GLU A 505 24.40 -24.31 66.52
CA GLU A 505 23.74 -25.42 65.87
C GLU A 505 24.73 -26.56 65.69
N GLU A 506 24.28 -27.75 65.97
CA GLU A 506 24.97 -28.99 65.65
C GLU A 506 23.97 -29.96 65.08
N PHE A 507 24.24 -30.46 63.89
CA PHE A 507 23.39 -31.42 63.19
C PHE A 507 24.30 -32.53 62.70
N GLN A 508 23.93 -33.80 62.96
CA GLN A 508 24.65 -34.95 62.41
C GLN A 508 23.69 -35.90 61.72
N ASP A 509 23.92 -36.14 60.45
CA ASP A 509 23.38 -37.24 59.72
C ASP A 509 24.31 -38.46 59.90
N HIS A 510 23.75 -39.58 60.37
CA HIS A 510 24.55 -40.74 60.77
C HIS A 510 24.66 -41.78 59.66
N GLY A 511 24.33 -41.46 58.44
CA GLY A 511 24.39 -42.40 57.31
C GLY A 511 23.36 -43.54 57.41
N PRO A 512 23.30 -44.46 56.44
CA PRO A 512 24.38 -44.71 55.45
C PRO A 512 24.27 -43.90 54.15
N ALA A 513 23.19 -43.13 53.91
CA ALA A 513 23.07 -42.40 52.65
C ALA A 513 23.96 -41.14 52.68
N MET A 514 24.05 -40.46 53.85
CA MET A 514 24.90 -39.30 54.00
C MET A 514 25.47 -39.28 55.46
N ASP A 515 26.77 -39.44 55.63
CA ASP A 515 27.41 -39.22 56.95
C ASP A 515 28.00 -37.81 56.93
N MET A 516 27.46 -36.94 57.81
CA MET A 516 27.79 -35.51 57.78
C MET A 516 27.58 -34.87 59.13
N ASN A 517 28.57 -34.13 59.58
CA ASN A 517 28.49 -33.31 60.82
C ASN A 517 28.48 -31.82 60.45
N VAL A 518 27.42 -31.13 60.81
CA VAL A 518 27.22 -29.68 60.58
C VAL A 518 27.41 -28.97 61.91
N HIS A 519 28.36 -28.03 61.96
CA HIS A 519 28.63 -27.23 63.12
C HIS A 519 28.55 -25.74 62.77
N SER A 520 27.67 -24.99 63.47
CA SER A 520 27.46 -23.57 63.17
C SER A 520 28.70 -22.74 63.44
N ILE A 521 29.04 -21.83 62.53
CA ILE A 521 30.03 -20.76 62.70
C ILE A 521 29.35 -19.56 63.36
N ASP A 522 28.19 -19.19 62.89
CA ASP A 522 27.40 -18.08 63.40
C ASP A 522 25.88 -18.31 63.23
N VAL A 523 25.10 -17.46 63.88
CA VAL A 523 23.66 -17.27 63.67
C VAL A 523 23.48 -15.84 63.17
N GLN A 524 22.92 -15.67 61.97
CA GLN A 524 22.79 -14.39 61.28
C GLN A 524 21.38 -13.78 61.41
N ALA A 525 20.34 -14.62 61.44
CA ALA A 525 18.96 -14.17 61.63
C ALA A 525 18.13 -15.24 62.36
N VAL A 526 17.17 -14.79 63.15
CA VAL A 526 16.16 -15.64 63.80
C VAL A 526 14.78 -15.00 63.59
N LEU A 527 13.93 -15.65 62.81
CA LEU A 527 12.60 -15.17 62.47
C LEU A 527 11.57 -16.07 63.17
N CYS A 528 10.83 -15.54 64.15
CA CYS A 528 9.69 -16.26 64.75
C CYS A 528 8.38 -15.81 64.14
N SER A 529 7.45 -16.75 63.90
CA SER A 529 6.08 -16.46 63.53
C SER A 529 5.37 -15.64 64.62
N ALA A 530 4.36 -14.87 64.21
CA ALA A 530 3.62 -13.99 65.14
C ALA A 530 2.86 -14.78 66.23
N ASP A 531 2.46 -16.02 65.95
CA ASP A 531 1.84 -16.93 66.92
C ASP A 531 2.85 -17.60 67.87
N GLY A 532 4.14 -17.50 67.53
CA GLY A 532 5.23 -18.11 68.27
C GLY A 532 5.28 -19.63 68.19
N LEU A 533 4.68 -20.22 67.16
CA LEU A 533 4.62 -21.68 66.95
C LEU A 533 5.65 -22.16 65.93
N SER A 534 6.30 -21.27 65.18
CA SER A 534 7.35 -21.62 64.21
C SER A 534 8.50 -20.61 64.24
N ALA A 535 9.67 -21.07 63.82
CA ALA A 535 10.84 -20.20 63.69
C ALA A 535 11.73 -20.69 62.54
N SER A 536 12.32 -19.71 61.82
CA SER A 536 13.41 -19.93 60.86
C SER A 536 14.71 -19.32 61.42
N ILE A 537 15.79 -20.10 61.43
CA ILE A 537 17.11 -19.71 61.91
C ILE A 537 18.08 -19.80 60.72
N PHE A 538 18.82 -18.73 60.48
CA PHE A 538 19.79 -18.63 59.40
C PHE A 538 21.18 -18.37 59.96
N GLY A 539 22.19 -18.93 59.34
CA GLY A 539 23.59 -18.72 59.70
C GLY A 539 24.54 -19.43 58.74
N THR A 540 25.80 -19.47 59.12
CA THR A 540 26.83 -20.23 58.40
C THR A 540 27.35 -21.37 59.30
N ALA A 541 27.76 -22.47 58.64
CA ALA A 541 28.25 -23.65 59.31
C ALA A 541 29.41 -24.29 58.54
N THR A 542 30.24 -25.06 59.26
CA THR A 542 31.20 -26.01 58.67
C THR A 542 30.51 -27.36 58.49
N ILE A 543 30.97 -28.12 57.50
CA ILE A 543 30.66 -29.54 57.33
C ILE A 543 31.92 -30.33 57.63
N ASP A 544 31.84 -31.28 58.54
CA ASP A 544 32.96 -32.10 58.97
C ASP A 544 34.19 -31.25 59.38
N GLY A 545 33.92 -30.11 60.01
CA GLY A 545 34.91 -29.15 60.45
C GLY A 545 35.61 -28.34 59.38
N THR A 546 35.14 -28.40 58.16
CA THR A 546 35.74 -27.69 57.01
C THR A 546 34.73 -26.84 56.23
N GLY A 547 35.24 -25.81 55.51
CA GLY A 547 34.45 -24.96 54.60
C GLY A 547 33.50 -24.01 55.35
N SER A 548 32.60 -23.41 54.55
CA SER A 548 31.50 -22.59 55.07
C SER A 548 30.31 -22.75 54.11
N VAL A 549 29.18 -23.12 54.67
CA VAL A 549 27.89 -23.23 53.96
C VAL A 549 26.86 -22.39 54.68
N ASP A 550 25.95 -21.76 53.96
CA ASP A 550 24.78 -21.14 54.58
C ASP A 550 23.81 -22.26 54.97
N TYR A 551 23.21 -22.08 56.14
CA TYR A 551 22.16 -22.95 56.61
C TYR A 551 20.86 -22.18 56.87
N ARG A 552 19.74 -22.89 56.75
CA ARG A 552 18.41 -22.52 57.23
C ARG A 552 17.85 -23.69 58.03
N ILE A 553 17.44 -23.40 59.25
CA ILE A 553 16.73 -24.35 60.09
C ILE A 553 15.29 -23.83 60.23
N ASP A 554 14.33 -24.66 59.92
CA ASP A 554 12.91 -24.41 60.17
C ASP A 554 12.43 -25.36 61.28
N VAL A 555 11.82 -24.81 62.34
CA VAL A 555 11.29 -25.56 63.46
C VAL A 555 9.87 -25.16 63.78
N THR A 556 9.08 -26.13 64.31
CA THR A 556 7.76 -25.83 64.89
C THR A 556 7.71 -26.36 66.31
N ASP A 557 7.09 -25.61 67.23
CA ASP A 557 6.79 -25.93 68.63
C ASP A 557 5.28 -26.16 68.72
N GLN A 558 4.87 -27.44 68.75
CA GLN A 558 3.46 -27.86 68.82
C GLN A 558 3.03 -28.22 70.27
N GLY A 559 3.93 -27.91 71.24
CA GLY A 559 3.69 -28.09 72.63
C GLY A 559 4.32 -29.36 73.22
N GLU A 560 4.25 -29.47 74.61
CA GLU A 560 4.88 -30.55 75.31
C GLU A 560 4.07 -31.84 75.29
N PRO A 561 4.67 -33.03 75.06
CA PRO A 561 6.13 -33.34 75.27
C PRO A 561 6.97 -33.32 73.96
N GLY A 562 6.76 -32.45 73.02
CA GLY A 562 7.56 -32.29 71.79
C GLY A 562 7.46 -33.35 70.70
N SER A 563 6.59 -34.34 70.89
CA SER A 563 6.40 -35.44 69.91
C SER A 563 5.69 -35.02 68.60
N SER A 564 5.12 -33.82 68.57
CA SER A 564 4.50 -33.21 67.40
C SER A 564 5.35 -32.08 66.77
N ASP A 565 6.46 -31.74 67.41
CA ASP A 565 7.40 -30.70 66.93
C ASP A 565 8.08 -31.16 65.63
N THR A 566 8.49 -30.21 64.83
CA THR A 566 9.18 -30.51 63.56
C THR A 566 10.52 -29.79 63.48
N TYR A 567 11.42 -30.40 62.71
CA TYR A 567 12.75 -29.84 62.41
C TYR A 567 13.09 -30.09 60.95
N GLN A 568 13.70 -29.12 60.33
CA GLN A 568 14.30 -29.21 59.00
C GLN A 568 15.58 -28.40 58.98
N ILE A 569 16.63 -28.90 58.34
CA ILE A 569 17.83 -28.15 57.99
C ILE A 569 18.08 -28.18 56.50
N ARG A 570 18.33 -27.03 55.89
CA ARG A 570 18.75 -26.87 54.48
C ARG A 570 20.13 -26.22 54.50
N LEU A 571 21.03 -26.75 53.65
CA LEU A 571 22.39 -26.23 53.47
C LEU A 571 22.59 -25.75 52.02
N SER A 572 23.35 -24.68 51.81
CA SER A 572 23.57 -24.10 50.47
C SER A 572 24.30 -25.05 49.52
N ASN A 573 24.87 -26.16 49.98
CA ASN A 573 25.42 -27.24 49.17
C ASN A 573 24.36 -28.19 48.55
N GLY A 574 23.06 -27.97 48.86
CA GLY A 574 21.92 -28.75 48.34
C GLY A 574 21.37 -29.80 49.31
N TYR A 575 21.94 -29.99 50.50
CA TYR A 575 21.38 -30.91 51.51
C TYR A 575 20.05 -30.34 52.05
N ASP A 576 19.06 -31.23 52.19
CA ASP A 576 17.76 -30.94 52.83
C ASP A 576 17.31 -32.17 53.62
N SER A 577 17.24 -32.02 54.94
CA SER A 577 16.71 -33.08 55.81
C SER A 577 15.23 -33.37 55.59
N GLY A 578 14.51 -32.54 54.81
CA GLY A 578 13.05 -32.49 54.79
C GLY A 578 12.45 -32.01 56.11
N LEU A 579 11.23 -31.50 56.07
CA LEU A 579 10.49 -31.16 57.30
C LEU A 579 10.01 -32.45 57.97
N GLN A 580 10.64 -32.80 59.10
CA GLN A 580 10.44 -34.05 59.79
C GLN A 580 9.87 -33.82 61.19
N THR A 581 8.88 -34.66 61.55
CA THR A 581 8.42 -34.72 62.97
C THR A 581 9.51 -35.37 63.82
N LEU A 582 9.71 -34.89 65.04
CA LEU A 582 10.70 -35.40 65.96
C LEU A 582 10.38 -36.87 66.34
N VAL A 583 11.38 -37.74 66.18
CA VAL A 583 11.34 -39.10 66.71
C VAL A 583 11.60 -39.11 68.23
N GLY A 584 12.14 -38.04 68.72
CA GLY A 584 12.37 -37.77 70.17
C GLY A 584 13.16 -36.49 70.34
N GLY A 585 12.90 -35.80 71.39
CA GLY A 585 13.45 -34.47 71.67
C GLY A 585 12.38 -33.41 71.89
N ASN A 586 12.73 -32.17 71.77
CA ASN A 586 11.82 -31.05 72.00
C ASN A 586 12.30 -29.80 71.22
N VAL A 587 11.36 -29.03 70.71
CA VAL A 587 11.56 -27.65 70.25
C VAL A 587 10.84 -26.72 71.22
N GLN A 588 11.46 -25.62 71.60
CA GLN A 588 10.81 -24.65 72.45
C GLN A 588 11.06 -23.23 71.91
N ILE A 589 9.98 -22.59 71.54
CA ILE A 589 10.00 -21.22 71.08
C ILE A 589 9.52 -20.32 72.22
N HIS A 590 10.45 -19.57 72.76
CA HIS A 590 10.15 -18.67 73.87
C HIS A 590 9.42 -17.44 73.34
N LYS A 591 8.16 -17.27 73.79
CA LYS A 591 7.32 -16.15 73.37
C LYS A 591 7.91 -14.82 73.78
N VAL A 592 7.91 -13.87 72.86
CA VAL A 592 8.23 -12.48 73.17
C VAL A 592 7.28 -12.01 74.24
N LYS A 593 7.78 -11.67 75.44
CA LYS A 593 6.99 -10.89 76.36
C LYS A 593 6.75 -9.54 75.76
N THR A 594 5.57 -9.35 75.10
CA THR A 594 5.13 -8.01 74.77
C THR A 594 5.19 -7.19 76.01
N ALA A 595 6.09 -6.21 76.02
CA ALA A 595 6.14 -5.24 77.12
C ALA A 595 4.71 -4.66 77.17
N HIS A 596 4.06 -4.86 78.33
CA HIS A 596 2.79 -4.21 78.57
C HIS A 596 3.04 -2.73 78.36
N ALA A 597 2.41 -2.17 77.33
CA ALA A 597 2.36 -0.73 77.18
C ALA A 597 1.81 -0.17 78.48
N ALA A 598 2.61 0.56 79.21
CA ALA A 598 2.16 1.26 80.40
C ALA A 598 0.92 2.06 80.03
N PRO A 599 -0.19 1.98 80.83
CA PRO A 599 -1.41 2.69 80.45
C PRO A 599 -1.03 4.18 80.38
N ALA A 600 -1.32 4.76 79.20
CA ALA A 600 -1.10 6.17 79.00
C ALA A 600 -1.85 6.98 80.05
N ALA A 601 -1.09 7.75 80.86
CA ALA A 601 -1.64 8.61 81.88
C ALA A 601 -2.69 9.53 81.28
N ALA A 602 -3.94 9.39 81.75
CA ALA A 602 -5.07 10.18 81.32
C ALA A 602 -4.80 11.67 81.57
N ALA A 603 -4.50 12.41 80.55
CA ALA A 603 -4.46 13.86 80.56
C ALA A 603 -5.90 14.36 80.82
N LYS A 604 -6.13 14.93 82.05
CA LYS A 604 -7.35 15.59 82.42
C LYS A 604 -7.52 16.86 81.58
N THR A 605 -8.35 16.78 80.56
CA THR A 605 -8.80 17.98 79.84
C THR A 605 -10.01 18.57 80.54
N LYS A 606 -9.84 19.82 81.05
CA LYS A 606 -10.90 20.64 81.62
C LYS A 606 -11.97 20.92 80.50
N THR A 607 -13.18 20.46 80.75
CA THR A 607 -14.34 20.82 80.01
C THR A 607 -14.75 22.27 80.34
N VAL A 608 -14.81 23.11 79.33
CA VAL A 608 -15.51 24.40 79.39
C VAL A 608 -16.85 24.23 78.67
N HIS A 609 -17.93 24.42 79.39
CA HIS A 609 -19.31 24.44 78.89
C HIS A 609 -19.56 25.68 78.05
N ALA A 610 -20.14 25.51 76.86
CA ALA A 610 -20.94 26.52 76.23
C ALA A 610 -22.15 25.85 75.53
N ALA A 611 -23.30 26.39 75.81
CA ALA A 611 -24.63 25.88 75.49
C ALA A 611 -25.05 26.10 74.00
N PRO A 612 -26.19 25.55 73.59
CA PRO A 612 -26.49 25.21 72.19
C PRO A 612 -27.30 26.29 71.42
N ALA A 613 -27.10 26.34 70.12
CA ALA A 613 -28.09 26.95 69.23
C ALA A 613 -28.18 26.10 67.93
N GLY A 614 -29.42 25.66 67.68
CA GLY A 614 -29.77 24.84 66.56
C GLY A 614 -29.90 25.60 65.24
N ALA A 615 -29.89 24.88 64.16
CA ALA A 615 -30.88 24.91 63.06
C ALA A 615 -30.40 24.18 61.83
N LYS A 616 -31.21 23.18 61.48
CA LYS A 616 -31.69 22.78 60.14
C LYS A 616 -30.73 22.57 58.99
N ALA A 617 -30.84 21.35 58.49
CA ALA A 617 -30.41 20.77 57.24
C ALA A 617 -30.82 21.55 56.00
N LYS A 618 -29.97 21.51 54.96
CA LYS A 618 -30.38 21.43 53.57
C LYS A 618 -29.32 20.76 52.71
N VAL A 619 -29.79 19.72 52.04
CA VAL A 619 -29.10 18.94 51.03
C VAL A 619 -28.91 19.86 49.81
N ALA A 620 -27.74 19.88 49.18
CA ALA A 620 -27.57 20.32 47.80
C ALA A 620 -26.44 19.52 47.15
N ALA A 621 -26.78 19.06 45.94
CA ALA A 621 -26.05 18.16 45.08
C ALA A 621 -24.73 18.73 44.54
N ALA A 622 -23.80 17.84 44.29
CA ALA A 622 -22.51 18.11 43.62
C ALA A 622 -22.73 18.35 42.13
N ALA A 623 -22.21 19.46 41.61
CA ALA A 623 -22.05 19.70 40.18
C ALA A 623 -20.57 19.71 39.83
N ALA A 624 -20.23 18.98 38.76
CA ALA A 624 -18.90 18.82 38.22
C ALA A 624 -18.31 20.14 37.68
N ALA A 625 -17.04 20.38 37.97
CA ALA A 625 -16.26 21.49 37.39
C ALA A 625 -15.47 21.02 36.17
N LYS A 626 -15.66 21.70 35.03
CA LYS A 626 -14.83 21.61 33.82
C LYS A 626 -13.48 22.31 34.02
N PRO A 627 -12.41 21.86 33.37
CA PRO A 627 -11.15 22.60 33.36
C PRO A 627 -11.14 23.72 32.33
N LYS A 628 -10.50 24.83 32.71
CA LYS A 628 -10.31 26.05 31.92
C LYS A 628 -9.26 25.84 30.83
N HIS A 629 -9.59 26.29 29.60
CA HIS A 629 -8.67 26.51 28.48
C HIS A 629 -7.62 27.58 28.85
N THR A 630 -6.36 27.27 28.58
CA THR A 630 -5.28 28.26 28.49
C THR A 630 -5.02 28.55 27.01
N ALA A 631 -5.02 29.80 26.66
CA ALA A 631 -4.85 30.34 25.32
C ALA A 631 -3.39 30.21 24.84
N THR A 632 -3.23 29.79 23.61
CA THR A 632 -1.97 29.80 22.86
C THR A 632 -1.75 31.15 22.22
N ALA A 633 -0.58 31.75 22.40
CA ALA A 633 -0.15 32.98 21.74
C ALA A 633 0.28 32.69 20.28
N PRO A 634 0.15 33.68 19.36
CA PRO A 634 0.42 33.46 17.93
C PRO A 634 1.91 33.60 17.57
N VAL A 635 2.30 32.79 16.60
CA VAL A 635 3.61 32.83 15.92
C VAL A 635 3.58 33.97 14.88
N PRO A 636 4.62 34.82 14.74
CA PRO A 636 4.66 35.87 13.73
C PRO A 636 5.02 35.33 12.35
N ALA A 637 4.33 35.85 11.34
CA ALA A 637 4.54 35.64 9.92
C ALA A 637 5.87 36.26 9.45
N VAL A 638 6.59 35.53 8.58
CA VAL A 638 7.74 36.04 7.85
C VAL A 638 7.29 36.45 6.47
N THR A 639 7.39 37.73 6.15
CA THR A 639 7.29 38.28 4.80
C THR A 639 8.66 38.25 4.11
N PRO A 640 8.71 38.10 2.76
CA PRO A 640 9.96 38.13 2.02
C PRO A 640 10.38 39.57 1.70
N ALA A 641 11.68 39.82 1.77
CA ALA A 641 12.29 41.07 1.28
C ALA A 641 13.27 40.74 0.15
N ASP A 642 13.11 41.54 -0.89
CA ASP A 642 13.90 41.66 -2.11
C ASP A 642 15.30 42.21 -1.86
N ASP A 643 16.13 41.96 -2.87
CA ASP A 643 17.12 42.79 -3.48
C ASP A 643 18.61 42.74 -3.08
N ALA A 644 19.31 42.35 -4.13
CA ALA A 644 20.36 43.08 -4.82
C ALA A 644 21.84 43.00 -4.37
N LYS A 645 22.58 42.48 -5.34
CA LYS A 645 23.93 42.92 -5.80
C LYS A 645 25.14 42.75 -4.89
N SER A 646 26.14 42.00 -5.29
CA SER A 646 27.23 42.50 -6.14
C SER A 646 28.51 41.66 -6.02
N HIS A 647 29.05 41.33 -7.19
CA HIS A 647 30.47 41.23 -7.56
C HIS A 647 31.48 40.33 -6.78
N ARG A 648 32.10 39.39 -7.40
CA ARG A 648 33.27 39.38 -8.27
C ARG A 648 34.15 38.16 -8.09
N ASN A 649 34.47 37.55 -9.23
CA ASN A 649 35.76 36.97 -9.63
C ASN A 649 36.42 35.87 -8.78
N GLN A 650 36.58 34.67 -9.33
CA GLN A 650 37.75 34.24 -10.11
C GLN A 650 37.67 32.75 -10.48
N LYS A 651 37.96 32.48 -11.74
CA LYS A 651 38.29 31.21 -12.40
C LYS A 651 39.83 31.06 -12.34
N PRO A 652 40.51 30.00 -12.81
CA PRO A 652 40.26 28.57 -12.90
C PRO A 652 41.45 27.73 -12.37
N ASP A 653 41.38 26.41 -12.29
CA ASP A 653 42.36 25.56 -13.01
C ASP A 653 42.16 24.04 -12.79
N ARG A 654 42.21 23.35 -13.92
CA ARG A 654 42.81 22.03 -14.24
C ARG A 654 42.26 20.71 -13.73
N THR A 655 41.71 20.01 -14.69
CA THR A 655 41.80 18.54 -14.84
C THR A 655 43.25 18.02 -14.79
N PRO A 656 43.47 16.75 -14.48
CA PRO A 656 43.99 15.88 -15.53
C PRO A 656 43.30 14.49 -15.64
N LYS A 657 43.52 13.97 -16.85
CA LYS A 657 43.12 12.70 -17.45
C LYS A 657 43.78 11.46 -16.83
N ALA A 658 43.06 10.36 -17.02
CA ALA A 658 43.46 9.03 -17.51
C ALA A 658 44.36 8.13 -16.63
N HIS A 659 43.82 6.99 -16.26
CA HIS A 659 44.12 5.71 -16.93
C HIS A 659 42.95 4.77 -16.68
#